data_43bbf244b703b1fa388e5cc3df642bd7
#
_entry.id   43bbf244b703b1fa388e5cc3df642bd7
#
_cell.length_a   1.000
_cell.length_b   1.000
_cell.length_c   1.000
_cell.angle_alpha   90.00
_cell.angle_beta   90.00
_cell.angle_gamma   90.00
#
_symmetry.space_group_name_H-M   'P 1'
#
loop_
_entity.id
_entity.type
_entity.pdbx_description
1 polymer ?
#
loop_
_entity_poly.entity_id
_entity_poly.type
_entity_poly.pdbx_seq_one_letter_code
_entity_poly.pdbx_strand_id
1 'polypeptide(L)'
;MRRILLTCTLAFTLLPVFGGEGKAPPMNKEKSLLIDYVDPFIGTTNFGTTNPGAVCPNGMMSVVPFNVMGSADNTYDKDARWWSTPYEYTNCFFTGYSHVNLSGVGCPELGSLLLMPTTGELNVDYKEYGSKYKDEQASPGYYSNYLTKYNIKTEVSATPRTGIARFTFPRGKSHILLNLGEGLTNESGAMLRRVSDSEIEGMKLLGTFCYNPQAVFPIYFVMRVNKVPTTTGYWKKQRPMTGVEAEWDRDQGKYKLYTRYGKEIAGDDVGAYFTFETEEGEQVEVQMGVSFVSIENARLNLDKEQSGKNFEQVLSDARAQWNDDLSRITVEGGTDAQKTVFYTALYHLLIHPNVLQDVNGEYPAMEIDQILTTKGTRYTVFSLWDTYRNVHQLLTLVYPERQMEMVRTMLDMYREHGWFPKWELYGRETLTMEGDPSIPVIVDTWMKGLRDFDVDLAYEAMYKSATLPGAENLMRPDNDDYMSKGYVPLREQYDNSVSHALEYYIADFALSRFADALGKKKDAEMFYKRSLGYKHYYSKEFGTFRPILPDGTFYSPFNPRQGENFEPNPGFHEGNSWNYTFYVPHDVYGLAKLMGGKKPFVNKLQMVFDEGLYDPANEPDIAYAHLFSYFKGEEWRTQKETQRLLDKYFTTKPDGIPGNDDTGTMSAWAIFNMIGFYPDCPGLPEYTLTTPVFNKVTIRLDPKWYKENELVIESNRTGSETLYINKVLLDGKKFNKYRITHDELVHGKRLIFDLK
;
A
#
# COMPACT_ATOMS: atom_id res chain seq x y z
N MET A 1 -34.86 -0.48 9.25
CA MET A 1 -33.62 -0.54 10.02
C MET A 1 -33.13 0.90 10.20
N ARG A 2 -32.99 1.37 11.43
CA ARG A 2 -32.66 2.78 11.69
C ARG A 2 -31.16 3.01 11.48
N ARG A 3 -30.82 3.89 10.54
CA ARG A 3 -29.45 4.37 10.30
C ARG A 3 -29.03 5.27 11.46
N ILE A 4 -27.91 4.97 12.08
CA ILE A 4 -27.21 5.88 12.97
C ILE A 4 -26.24 6.69 12.10
N LEU A 5 -26.58 7.94 11.80
CA LEU A 5 -25.65 8.92 11.25
C LEU A 5 -24.78 9.41 12.43
N LEU A 6 -23.52 9.06 12.42
CA LEU A 6 -22.51 9.76 13.23
C LEU A 6 -21.97 10.94 12.40
N THR A 7 -22.46 12.11 12.72
CA THR A 7 -21.88 13.39 12.26
C THR A 7 -20.65 13.69 13.13
N CYS A 8 -19.44 13.45 12.61
CA CYS A 8 -18.21 13.98 13.20
C CYS A 8 -17.90 15.35 12.59
N THR A 9 -18.22 16.39 13.32
CA THR A 9 -17.77 17.75 13.01
C THR A 9 -16.34 17.90 13.53
N LEU A 10 -15.34 17.88 12.66
CA LEU A 10 -13.96 18.22 13.02
C LEU A 10 -13.80 19.75 13.02
N ALA A 11 -13.77 20.32 14.22
CA ALA A 11 -13.28 21.67 14.42
C ALA A 11 -11.75 21.64 14.48
N PHE A 12 -11.09 22.29 13.54
CA PHE A 12 -9.64 22.54 13.61
C PHE A 12 -9.36 23.52 14.75
N THR A 13 -8.98 23.00 15.90
CA THR A 13 -8.31 23.77 16.95
C THR A 13 -6.82 23.49 16.87
N LEU A 14 -6.06 24.51 16.51
CA LEU A 14 -4.62 24.56 16.70
C LEU A 14 -4.29 24.33 18.18
N LEU A 15 -3.86 23.14 18.55
CA LEU A 15 -3.31 22.86 19.88
C LEU A 15 -1.80 23.14 19.87
N PRO A 16 -1.27 23.70 20.97
CA PRO A 16 0.15 23.99 21.06
C PRO A 16 0.96 22.68 21.13
N VAL A 17 2.05 22.64 20.37
CA VAL A 17 3.07 21.59 20.43
C VAL A 17 3.64 21.53 21.84
N PHE A 18 3.23 20.54 22.62
CA PHE A 18 3.97 20.15 23.81
C PHE A 18 5.20 19.38 23.38
N GLY A 19 6.37 19.93 23.71
CA GLY A 19 7.67 19.29 23.50
C GLY A 19 7.74 17.98 24.27
N GLY A 20 7.55 16.86 23.58
CA GLY A 20 8.07 15.58 24.03
C GLY A 20 9.59 15.63 24.03
N GLU A 21 10.23 15.10 25.07
CA GLU A 21 11.68 14.93 25.10
C GLU A 21 12.12 14.21 23.83
N GLY A 22 12.91 14.92 23.00
CA GLY A 22 13.27 14.47 21.67
C GLY A 22 13.97 13.10 21.73
N LYS A 23 13.47 12.14 20.98
CA LYS A 23 14.20 10.92 20.66
C LYS A 23 15.56 11.35 20.11
N ALA A 24 16.65 10.82 20.67
CA ALA A 24 18.01 11.21 20.27
C ALA A 24 18.19 11.00 18.77
N PRO A 25 18.80 11.94 18.05
CA PRO A 25 19.08 11.76 16.63
C PRO A 25 19.98 10.53 16.43
N PRO A 26 19.77 9.73 15.39
CA PRO A 26 20.61 8.58 15.10
C PRO A 26 22.08 9.02 14.97
N MET A 27 23.00 8.27 15.57
CA MET A 27 24.43 8.53 15.43
C MET A 27 24.80 8.51 13.96
N ASN A 28 25.49 9.57 13.50
CA ASN A 28 26.07 9.68 12.17
C ASN A 28 27.10 8.56 11.95
N LYS A 29 26.66 7.38 11.54
CA LYS A 29 27.51 6.36 10.91
C LYS A 29 27.68 6.72 9.44
N GLU A 30 28.91 6.65 8.95
CA GLU A 30 29.17 6.76 7.52
C GLU A 30 28.32 5.68 6.78
N LYS A 31 27.38 6.12 5.95
CA LYS A 31 26.47 5.25 5.24
C LYS A 31 27.21 4.51 4.14
N SER A 32 27.40 3.20 4.30
CA SER A 32 28.21 2.37 3.41
C SER A 32 27.38 1.53 2.44
N LEU A 33 26.12 1.22 2.80
CA LEU A 33 25.18 0.46 2.01
C LEU A 33 23.93 1.29 1.69
N LEU A 34 23.18 0.93 0.63
CA LEU A 34 21.97 1.65 0.25
C LEU A 34 20.87 1.52 1.30
N ILE A 35 20.77 0.38 1.95
CA ILE A 35 19.86 0.17 3.08
C ILE A 35 20.08 1.13 4.25
N ASP A 36 21.28 1.73 4.38
CA ASP A 36 21.57 2.68 5.45
C ASP A 36 20.93 4.07 5.20
N TYR A 37 20.42 4.31 3.99
CA TYR A 37 19.61 5.49 3.65
C TYR A 37 18.12 5.30 3.95
N VAL A 38 17.63 4.07 4.12
CA VAL A 38 16.20 3.81 4.37
C VAL A 38 15.86 4.17 5.82
N ASP A 39 14.83 4.98 5.98
CA ASP A 39 14.25 5.31 7.29
C ASP A 39 12.78 4.84 7.34
N PRO A 40 12.50 3.64 7.90
CA PRO A 40 11.14 3.10 7.96
C PRO A 40 10.16 3.91 8.84
N PHE A 41 10.61 4.93 9.55
CA PHE A 41 9.72 5.82 10.30
C PHE A 41 9.05 6.88 9.43
N ILE A 42 9.51 7.12 8.20
CA ILE A 42 8.84 8.05 7.27
C ILE A 42 7.45 7.50 6.91
N GLY A 43 6.42 8.33 7.05
CA GLY A 43 5.03 7.96 6.77
C GLY A 43 4.30 7.29 7.93
N THR A 44 4.91 7.18 9.11
CA THR A 44 4.32 6.50 10.28
C THR A 44 3.45 7.40 11.16
N THR A 45 3.19 8.62 10.71
CA THR A 45 2.19 9.55 11.27
C THR A 45 1.56 10.38 10.16
N ASN A 46 0.66 11.28 10.49
CA ASN A 46 -0.03 12.14 9.50
C ASN A 46 -0.78 11.35 8.41
N PHE A 47 -1.38 10.22 8.79
CA PHE A 47 -2.11 9.32 7.87
C PHE A 47 -1.27 8.70 6.74
N GLY A 48 0.06 8.72 6.80
CA GLY A 48 0.92 7.97 5.86
C GLY A 48 0.71 6.46 5.93
N THR A 49 0.23 5.98 7.07
CA THR A 49 -0.18 4.59 7.39
C THR A 49 0.89 3.54 7.10
N THR A 50 2.14 3.96 6.90
CA THR A 50 3.28 3.04 6.87
C THR A 50 3.64 2.57 8.28
N ASN A 51 4.49 1.56 8.38
CA ASN A 51 4.95 1.05 9.67
C ASN A 51 6.45 0.71 9.62
N PRO A 52 7.17 0.79 10.78
CA PRO A 52 8.60 0.59 10.86
C PRO A 52 8.99 -0.89 11.04
N GLY A 53 8.08 -1.83 10.86
CA GLY A 53 8.28 -3.24 11.15
C GLY A 53 9.31 -3.93 10.27
N ALA A 54 9.75 -5.11 10.69
CA ALA A 54 10.62 -5.96 9.91
C ALA A 54 9.85 -6.70 8.83
N VAL A 55 10.26 -6.56 7.57
CA VAL A 55 9.68 -7.23 6.39
C VAL A 55 10.78 -7.50 5.36
N CYS A 56 10.63 -8.54 4.55
CA CYS A 56 11.41 -8.76 3.33
C CYS A 56 10.72 -8.16 2.09
N PRO A 57 11.43 -7.89 0.98
CA PRO A 57 10.78 -7.41 -0.24
C PRO A 57 9.64 -8.35 -0.66
N ASN A 58 8.45 -7.78 -0.85
CA ASN A 58 7.21 -8.49 -1.18
C ASN A 58 6.86 -9.66 -0.23
N GLY A 59 7.39 -9.66 1.00
CA GLY A 59 7.20 -10.75 1.95
C GLY A 59 5.75 -10.86 2.44
N MET A 60 5.25 -12.10 2.58
CA MET A 60 3.99 -12.40 3.26
C MET A 60 4.05 -11.99 4.74
N MET A 61 5.21 -12.23 5.37
CA MET A 61 5.44 -11.94 6.79
C MET A 61 5.98 -10.53 6.98
N SER A 62 5.34 -9.78 7.88
CA SER A 62 5.90 -8.60 8.52
C SER A 62 5.73 -8.71 10.03
N VAL A 63 6.72 -8.25 10.80
CA VAL A 63 6.67 -8.23 12.27
C VAL A 63 6.73 -6.78 12.72
N VAL A 64 5.59 -6.25 13.18
CA VAL A 64 5.38 -4.81 13.37
C VAL A 64 5.07 -4.48 14.83
N PRO A 65 5.69 -3.44 15.43
CA PRO A 65 5.29 -2.97 16.76
C PRO A 65 3.84 -2.51 16.75
N PHE A 66 3.07 -2.96 17.75
CA PHE A 66 1.67 -2.59 17.90
C PHE A 66 1.52 -1.61 19.07
N ASN A 67 1.14 -0.37 18.77
CA ASN A 67 1.04 0.68 19.79
C ASN A 67 -0.25 1.51 19.68
N VAL A 68 -1.25 1.04 18.94
CA VAL A 68 -2.50 1.79 18.69
C VAL A 68 -3.67 1.32 19.56
N MET A 69 -3.41 0.67 20.69
CA MET A 69 -4.43 0.28 21.66
C MET A 69 -3.88 0.21 23.09
N GLY A 70 -4.78 0.04 24.07
CA GLY A 70 -4.45 -0.35 25.43
C GLY A 70 -4.05 0.78 26.36
N SER A 71 -4.03 2.05 25.94
CA SER A 71 -3.70 3.18 26.80
C SER A 71 -4.47 4.43 26.47
N ALA A 72 -5.00 5.08 27.51
CA ALA A 72 -5.61 6.43 27.38
C ALA A 72 -4.58 7.53 27.00
N ASP A 73 -3.27 7.24 27.15
CA ASP A 73 -2.20 8.17 26.78
C ASP A 73 -1.93 8.15 25.25
N ASN A 74 -2.42 7.14 24.52
CA ASN A 74 -2.24 7.06 23.08
C ASN A 74 -3.10 8.08 22.35
N THR A 75 -2.52 8.79 21.39
CA THR A 75 -3.22 9.73 20.52
C THR A 75 -4.22 9.02 19.61
N TYR A 76 -3.80 7.87 19.09
CA TYR A 76 -4.61 7.02 18.22
C TYR A 76 -4.85 5.67 18.90
N ASP A 77 -6.12 5.34 19.10
CA ASP A 77 -6.61 4.09 19.66
C ASP A 77 -7.62 3.49 18.68
N LYS A 78 -7.31 2.33 18.12
CA LYS A 78 -8.12 1.63 17.11
C LYS A 78 -9.54 1.30 17.58
N ASP A 79 -9.74 1.15 18.90
CA ASP A 79 -11.05 0.85 19.50
C ASP A 79 -11.88 2.13 19.73
N ALA A 80 -11.25 3.27 19.81
CA ALA A 80 -11.90 4.57 20.03
C ALA A 80 -12.23 5.31 18.72
N ARG A 81 -11.48 5.05 17.66
CA ARG A 81 -11.65 5.69 16.34
C ARG A 81 -11.09 4.82 15.22
N TRP A 82 -11.45 5.17 13.98
CA TRP A 82 -10.86 4.54 12.80
C TRP A 82 -9.33 4.73 12.78
N TRP A 83 -8.59 3.61 12.69
CA TRP A 83 -7.14 3.60 12.52
C TRP A 83 -6.70 2.33 11.78
N SER A 84 -5.95 2.48 10.71
CA SER A 84 -5.70 1.41 9.73
C SER A 84 -4.33 0.73 9.84
N THR A 85 -3.44 1.22 10.71
CA THR A 85 -2.08 0.67 10.87
C THR A 85 -1.81 0.27 12.32
N PRO A 86 -1.00 -0.77 12.59
CA PRO A 86 -0.67 -1.19 13.95
C PRO A 86 0.24 -0.21 14.71
N TYR A 87 0.86 0.72 14.01
CA TYR A 87 1.84 1.65 14.59
C TYR A 87 1.51 3.11 14.25
N GLU A 88 1.67 3.98 15.23
CA GLU A 88 1.63 5.44 15.11
C GLU A 88 2.82 6.03 15.87
N TYR A 89 3.64 6.85 15.20
CA TYR A 89 4.89 7.38 15.73
C TYR A 89 4.73 8.17 17.04
N THR A 90 3.62 8.88 17.20
CA THR A 90 3.35 9.72 18.37
C THR A 90 2.83 8.94 19.57
N ASN A 91 2.40 7.69 19.38
CA ASN A 91 1.94 6.82 20.46
C ASN A 91 3.12 6.25 21.26
N CYS A 92 2.90 6.02 22.55
CA CYS A 92 3.97 5.67 23.48
C CYS A 92 3.74 4.35 24.24
N PHE A 93 2.66 3.61 23.95
CA PHE A 93 2.30 2.41 24.71
C PHE A 93 2.28 1.18 23.79
N PHE A 94 3.25 0.30 23.99
CA PHE A 94 3.45 -0.92 23.22
C PHE A 94 2.67 -2.08 23.83
N THR A 95 1.93 -2.82 23.01
CA THR A 95 1.12 -3.97 23.44
C THR A 95 1.54 -5.29 22.80
N GLY A 96 2.56 -5.29 21.96
CA GLY A 96 3.12 -6.49 21.35
C GLY A 96 3.65 -6.25 19.94
N TYR A 97 4.11 -7.33 19.32
CA TYR A 97 4.42 -7.38 17.90
C TYR A 97 3.32 -8.09 17.16
N SER A 98 2.69 -7.43 16.20
CA SER A 98 1.75 -8.07 15.28
C SER A 98 2.48 -8.73 14.11
N HIS A 99 1.89 -9.78 13.57
CA HIS A 99 2.41 -10.52 12.43
C HIS A 99 1.42 -10.42 11.27
N VAL A 100 1.96 -10.28 10.07
CA VAL A 100 1.25 -10.02 8.82
C VAL A 100 0.44 -8.72 8.89
N ASN A 101 0.94 -7.69 8.23
CA ASN A 101 0.39 -6.34 8.34
C ASN A 101 0.33 -5.67 6.96
N LEU A 102 -0.64 -4.78 6.77
CA LEU A 102 -0.63 -3.83 5.66
C LEU A 102 0.26 -2.63 5.97
N SER A 103 0.74 -1.97 4.94
CA SER A 103 1.52 -0.73 5.02
C SER A 103 1.04 0.24 3.93
N GLY A 104 0.74 1.47 4.30
CA GLY A 104 0.25 2.49 3.39
C GLY A 104 -1.21 2.32 2.98
N VAL A 105 -2.05 1.66 3.75
CA VAL A 105 -3.45 1.37 3.41
C VAL A 105 -4.40 2.09 4.37
N GLY A 106 -5.47 2.67 3.84
CA GLY A 106 -6.44 3.46 4.61
C GLY A 106 -7.47 2.65 5.39
N CYS A 107 -7.65 1.37 5.12
CA CYS A 107 -8.60 0.50 5.81
C CYS A 107 -7.89 -0.44 6.80
N PRO A 108 -8.42 -0.60 8.04
CA PRO A 108 -7.86 -1.55 9.00
C PRO A 108 -8.08 -2.99 8.54
N GLU A 109 -7.01 -3.78 8.58
CA GLU A 109 -7.03 -5.21 8.35
C GLU A 109 -5.74 -5.85 8.87
N LEU A 110 -5.75 -7.16 9.17
CA LEU A 110 -4.58 -7.89 9.63
C LEU A 110 -4.08 -7.40 11.01
N GLY A 111 -2.76 -7.27 11.17
CA GLY A 111 -2.17 -6.79 12.43
C GLY A 111 -2.48 -7.69 13.61
N SER A 112 -2.50 -9.00 13.41
CA SER A 112 -2.91 -10.01 14.39
C SER A 112 -1.74 -10.83 14.94
N LEU A 113 -2.00 -11.91 15.68
CA LEU A 113 -0.99 -12.78 16.29
C LEU A 113 0.01 -11.99 17.14
N LEU A 114 -0.50 -11.27 18.14
CA LEU A 114 0.30 -10.34 18.96
C LEU A 114 1.21 -11.09 19.93
N LEU A 115 2.50 -10.85 19.81
CA LEU A 115 3.55 -11.45 20.61
C LEU A 115 4.11 -10.41 21.61
N MET A 116 3.96 -10.65 22.92
CA MET A 116 4.38 -9.72 23.96
C MET A 116 5.27 -10.38 25.02
N PRO A 117 6.51 -9.89 25.26
CA PRO A 117 7.33 -10.33 26.38
C PRO A 117 7.00 -9.51 27.64
N THR A 118 6.95 -10.15 28.80
CA THR A 118 6.72 -9.53 30.11
C THR A 118 7.58 -10.16 31.19
N THR A 119 7.68 -9.50 32.36
CA THR A 119 8.36 -10.03 33.56
C THR A 119 7.50 -9.88 34.80
N GLY A 120 7.77 -10.68 35.83
CA GLY A 120 7.10 -10.61 37.14
C GLY A 120 5.84 -11.52 37.20
N GLU A 121 4.75 -11.03 37.74
CA GLU A 121 3.51 -11.80 37.79
C GLU A 121 2.84 -11.86 36.41
N LEU A 122 2.30 -13.05 36.07
CA LEU A 122 1.62 -13.25 34.78
C LEU A 122 0.33 -12.43 34.72
N ASN A 123 0.26 -11.52 33.76
CA ASN A 123 -0.94 -10.78 33.41
C ASN A 123 -1.22 -10.96 31.91
N VAL A 124 -2.44 -11.25 31.52
CA VAL A 124 -2.86 -11.51 30.15
C VAL A 124 -3.85 -10.46 29.62
N ASP A 125 -4.18 -9.46 30.42
CA ASP A 125 -5.00 -8.33 30.00
C ASP A 125 -4.14 -7.31 29.28
N TYR A 126 -4.43 -7.10 27.99
CA TYR A 126 -3.63 -6.20 27.13
C TYR A 126 -3.65 -4.74 27.61
N LYS A 127 -4.72 -4.30 28.26
CA LYS A 127 -4.83 -2.97 28.88
C LYS A 127 -3.84 -2.78 30.04
N GLU A 128 -3.45 -3.88 30.68
CA GLU A 128 -2.53 -3.88 31.83
C GLU A 128 -1.12 -4.38 31.51
N TYR A 129 -0.96 -5.37 30.61
CA TYR A 129 0.36 -5.90 30.31
C TYR A 129 1.20 -5.00 29.37
N GLY A 130 0.61 -4.03 28.68
CA GLY A 130 1.36 -3.13 27.84
C GLY A 130 2.44 -2.34 28.58
N SER A 131 3.37 -1.76 27.85
CA SER A 131 4.51 -1.04 28.40
C SER A 131 4.82 0.24 27.61
N LYS A 132 5.18 1.32 28.29
CA LYS A 132 5.91 2.40 27.63
C LYS A 132 7.25 1.86 27.14
N TYR A 133 7.78 2.44 26.07
CA TYR A 133 9.00 1.99 25.43
C TYR A 133 9.88 3.18 25.01
N LYS A 134 11.14 2.89 24.70
CA LYS A 134 12.15 3.86 24.28
C LYS A 134 13.20 3.19 23.39
N ASP A 135 14.19 3.96 22.94
CA ASP A 135 15.36 3.48 22.21
C ASP A 135 14.97 2.69 20.93
N GLU A 136 13.95 3.18 20.20
CA GLU A 136 13.51 2.58 18.96
C GLU A 136 14.58 2.69 17.87
N GLN A 137 14.74 1.59 17.13
CA GLN A 137 15.56 1.54 15.92
C GLN A 137 14.83 0.73 14.86
N ALA A 138 14.83 1.21 13.62
CA ALA A 138 14.30 0.51 12.47
C ALA A 138 15.27 0.61 11.29
N SER A 139 15.31 -0.45 10.49
CA SER A 139 15.97 -0.50 9.20
C SER A 139 15.36 -1.63 8.36
N PRO A 140 15.60 -1.72 7.06
CA PRO A 140 15.06 -2.83 6.27
C PRO A 140 15.34 -4.20 6.90
N GLY A 141 14.28 -4.94 7.18
CA GLY A 141 14.32 -6.25 7.81
C GLY A 141 14.57 -6.26 9.33
N TYR A 142 14.55 -5.11 10.00
CA TYR A 142 14.84 -5.02 11.43
C TYR A 142 14.05 -3.92 12.14
N TYR A 143 13.55 -4.25 13.34
CA TYR A 143 13.05 -3.27 14.30
C TYR A 143 13.45 -3.68 15.72
N SER A 144 13.67 -2.71 16.61
CA SER A 144 13.91 -2.92 18.04
C SER A 144 13.39 -1.79 18.90
N ASN A 145 13.07 -2.11 20.16
CA ASN A 145 12.78 -1.15 21.23
C ASN A 145 13.17 -1.68 22.60
N TYR A 146 13.03 -0.84 23.63
CA TYR A 146 13.24 -1.21 25.03
C TYR A 146 11.99 -0.95 25.86
N LEU A 147 11.40 -2.02 26.41
CA LEU A 147 10.18 -1.96 27.24
C LEU A 147 10.55 -1.53 28.67
N THR A 148 10.15 -0.31 29.04
CA THR A 148 10.59 0.30 30.31
C THR A 148 9.97 -0.32 31.55
N LYS A 149 8.71 -0.83 31.46
CA LYS A 149 8.03 -1.51 32.56
C LYS A 149 8.70 -2.81 32.96
N TYR A 150 9.29 -3.52 31.99
CA TYR A 150 9.78 -4.88 32.14
C TYR A 150 11.30 -4.99 32.07
N ASN A 151 11.99 -3.92 31.72
CA ASN A 151 13.44 -3.91 31.45
C ASN A 151 13.85 -4.95 30.39
N ILE A 152 13.08 -5.03 29.31
CA ILE A 152 13.32 -5.97 28.21
C ILE A 152 13.75 -5.21 26.96
N LYS A 153 14.89 -5.59 26.36
CA LYS A 153 15.21 -5.24 24.97
C LYS A 153 14.51 -6.20 24.03
N THR A 154 13.82 -5.69 23.03
CA THR A 154 13.16 -6.48 22.03
C THR A 154 13.75 -6.23 20.66
N GLU A 155 13.88 -7.25 19.83
CA GLU A 155 14.41 -7.18 18.47
C GLU A 155 13.60 -8.12 17.59
N VAL A 156 13.29 -7.70 16.36
CA VAL A 156 12.54 -8.52 15.39
C VAL A 156 13.15 -8.45 14.00
N SER A 157 13.02 -9.56 13.27
CA SER A 157 13.39 -9.69 11.87
C SER A 157 12.42 -10.64 11.15
N ALA A 158 12.52 -10.75 9.83
CA ALA A 158 11.63 -11.58 9.03
C ALA A 158 12.35 -12.24 7.85
N THR A 159 11.80 -13.35 7.40
CA THR A 159 11.99 -13.94 6.07
C THR A 159 10.70 -13.72 5.26
N PRO A 160 10.61 -14.14 4.00
CA PRO A 160 9.37 -13.93 3.22
C PRO A 160 8.09 -14.48 3.85
N ARG A 161 8.15 -15.58 4.63
CA ARG A 161 6.96 -16.24 5.22
C ARG A 161 7.05 -16.47 6.71
N THR A 162 8.14 -16.05 7.34
CA THR A 162 8.36 -16.34 8.77
C THR A 162 8.93 -15.14 9.49
N GLY A 163 8.58 -14.96 10.76
CA GLY A 163 9.12 -13.94 11.65
C GLY A 163 10.04 -14.56 12.70
N ILE A 164 10.96 -13.75 13.20
CA ILE A 164 11.78 -14.07 14.38
C ILE A 164 11.83 -12.87 15.33
N ALA A 165 11.60 -13.14 16.61
CA ALA A 165 11.76 -12.16 17.68
C ALA A 165 12.82 -12.65 18.65
N ARG A 166 13.64 -11.73 19.17
CA ARG A 166 14.60 -11.97 20.24
C ARG A 166 14.32 -11.02 21.39
N PHE A 167 14.13 -11.58 22.57
CA PHE A 167 13.88 -10.85 23.81
C PHE A 167 15.05 -11.04 24.77
N THR A 168 15.66 -9.95 25.21
CA THR A 168 16.72 -9.97 26.23
C THR A 168 16.10 -9.62 27.57
N PHE A 169 16.02 -10.60 28.46
CA PHE A 169 15.35 -10.50 29.74
C PHE A 169 16.29 -10.12 30.90
N PRO A 170 15.79 -9.43 31.94
CA PRO A 170 16.45 -9.36 33.22
C PRO A 170 16.36 -10.71 33.97
N ARG A 171 17.08 -10.84 35.08
CA ARG A 171 16.95 -12.00 35.94
C ARG A 171 15.59 -12.06 36.60
N GLY A 172 14.94 -13.22 36.56
CA GLY A 172 13.68 -13.50 37.25
C GLY A 172 12.66 -14.27 36.42
N LYS A 173 11.42 -14.16 36.85
CA LYS A 173 10.28 -14.79 36.16
C LYS A 173 9.88 -13.99 34.96
N SER A 174 9.92 -14.59 33.79
CA SER A 174 9.66 -13.96 32.49
C SER A 174 8.59 -14.73 31.74
N HIS A 175 7.87 -14.01 30.87
CA HIS A 175 6.77 -14.60 30.09
C HIS A 175 6.86 -14.15 28.64
N ILE A 176 6.39 -15.01 27.74
CA ILE A 176 6.07 -14.69 26.34
C ILE A 176 4.58 -15.00 26.15
N LEU A 177 3.82 -13.99 25.77
CA LEU A 177 2.39 -14.05 25.52
C LEU A 177 2.13 -14.05 24.02
N LEU A 178 1.24 -14.94 23.54
CA LEU A 178 0.67 -14.87 22.19
C LEU A 178 -0.83 -14.61 22.32
N ASN A 179 -1.27 -13.41 21.89
CA ASN A 179 -2.66 -12.99 21.96
C ASN A 179 -3.30 -13.10 20.56
N LEU A 180 -4.36 -13.90 20.43
CA LEU A 180 -5.17 -14.03 19.23
C LEU A 180 -6.49 -13.27 19.32
N GLY A 181 -6.84 -12.73 20.48
CA GLY A 181 -8.05 -11.96 20.70
C GLY A 181 -8.00 -10.55 20.15
N GLU A 182 -6.79 -10.01 19.96
CA GLU A 182 -6.56 -8.63 19.56
C GLU A 182 -5.86 -8.54 18.20
N GLY A 183 -6.12 -7.46 17.49
CA GLY A 183 -5.57 -7.11 16.17
C GLY A 183 -6.11 -5.77 15.73
N LEU A 184 -5.89 -5.36 14.49
CA LEU A 184 -6.51 -4.15 13.93
C LEU A 184 -8.02 -4.31 13.77
N THR A 185 -8.45 -5.51 13.40
CA THR A 185 -9.85 -5.91 13.30
C THR A 185 -10.18 -6.96 14.39
N ASN A 186 -11.45 -7.13 14.69
CA ASN A 186 -11.92 -7.94 15.82
C ASN A 186 -12.74 -9.15 15.36
N GLU A 187 -12.33 -9.82 14.28
CA GLU A 187 -12.99 -11.03 13.78
C GLU A 187 -12.97 -12.11 14.84
N SER A 188 -14.12 -12.80 14.94
CA SER A 188 -14.30 -13.93 15.82
C SER A 188 -13.72 -15.19 15.21
N GLY A 189 -13.18 -16.05 16.07
CA GLY A 189 -12.73 -17.38 15.70
C GLY A 189 -11.23 -17.52 15.66
N ALA A 190 -10.70 -18.12 16.72
CA ALA A 190 -9.30 -18.54 16.80
C ALA A 190 -9.19 -19.90 17.49
N MET A 191 -8.12 -20.63 17.19
CA MET A 191 -7.80 -21.90 17.82
C MET A 191 -6.29 -21.98 18.07
N LEU A 192 -5.93 -22.52 19.22
CA LEU A 192 -4.57 -22.79 19.66
C LEU A 192 -4.43 -24.25 20.07
N ARG A 193 -3.36 -24.90 19.64
CA ARG A 193 -3.02 -26.26 20.02
C ARG A 193 -1.54 -26.36 20.43
N ARG A 194 -1.28 -26.96 21.60
CA ARG A 194 0.09 -27.25 22.05
C ARG A 194 0.59 -28.54 21.38
N VAL A 195 1.69 -28.43 20.66
CA VAL A 195 2.38 -29.56 20.01
C VAL A 195 3.42 -30.15 20.97
N SER A 196 4.20 -29.30 21.60
CA SER A 196 5.21 -29.65 22.62
C SER A 196 5.27 -28.60 23.72
N ASP A 197 6.23 -28.70 24.65
CA ASP A 197 6.41 -27.68 25.67
C ASP A 197 6.91 -26.34 25.09
N SER A 198 7.61 -26.38 23.95
CA SER A 198 8.20 -25.20 23.29
C SER A 198 7.53 -24.85 21.95
N GLU A 199 6.46 -25.53 21.56
CA GLU A 199 5.80 -25.30 20.26
C GLU A 199 4.27 -25.30 20.40
N ILE A 200 3.65 -24.28 19.81
CA ILE A 200 2.22 -24.15 19.60
C ILE A 200 1.90 -23.87 18.15
N GLU A 201 0.71 -24.27 17.74
CA GLU A 201 0.17 -24.00 16.41
C GLU A 201 -1.28 -23.58 16.51
N GLY A 202 -1.81 -23.00 15.45
CA GLY A 202 -3.21 -22.57 15.47
C GLY A 202 -3.64 -21.85 14.23
N MET A 203 -4.80 -21.23 14.33
CA MET A 203 -5.39 -20.41 13.28
C MET A 203 -6.21 -19.27 13.88
N LYS A 204 -6.40 -18.22 13.06
CA LYS A 204 -7.34 -17.12 13.34
C LYS A 204 -8.05 -16.75 12.06
N LEU A 205 -9.33 -16.38 12.16
CA LEU A 205 -10.07 -15.74 11.08
C LEU A 205 -9.70 -14.25 11.03
N LEU A 206 -9.50 -13.76 9.82
CA LEU A 206 -9.25 -12.36 9.48
C LEU A 206 -10.23 -11.96 8.38
N GLY A 207 -10.30 -10.67 8.08
CA GLY A 207 -11.16 -10.17 7.01
C GLY A 207 -12.01 -8.98 7.45
N THR A 208 -13.11 -8.76 6.71
CA THR A 208 -14.01 -7.60 6.85
C THR A 208 -13.37 -6.27 6.40
N PHE A 209 -12.34 -6.34 5.53
CA PHE A 209 -11.68 -5.17 4.98
C PHE A 209 -12.68 -4.13 4.45
N CYS A 210 -12.54 -2.88 4.88
CA CYS A 210 -13.48 -1.78 4.59
C CYS A 210 -14.95 -2.18 4.82
N TYR A 211 -15.24 -2.95 5.89
CA TYR A 211 -16.58 -3.45 6.24
C TYR A 211 -17.21 -4.43 5.23
N ASN A 212 -16.44 -5.05 4.33
CA ASN A 212 -16.95 -6.11 3.49
C ASN A 212 -17.05 -7.45 4.27
N PRO A 213 -18.24 -7.87 4.71
CA PRO A 213 -18.39 -9.07 5.55
C PRO A 213 -18.11 -10.39 4.81
N GLN A 214 -17.90 -10.35 3.50
CA GLN A 214 -17.62 -11.51 2.66
C GLN A 214 -16.12 -11.78 2.48
N ALA A 215 -15.26 -10.80 2.75
CA ALA A 215 -13.83 -10.91 2.59
C ALA A 215 -13.14 -11.56 3.82
N VAL A 216 -13.69 -12.68 4.32
CA VAL A 216 -13.12 -13.42 5.46
C VAL A 216 -12.24 -14.56 4.99
N PHE A 217 -11.06 -14.68 5.60
CA PHE A 217 -10.07 -15.72 5.30
C PHE A 217 -9.32 -16.17 6.56
N PRO A 218 -8.83 -17.42 6.63
CA PRO A 218 -8.02 -17.90 7.75
C PRO A 218 -6.55 -17.55 7.57
N ILE A 219 -5.85 -17.28 8.69
CA ILE A 219 -4.41 -17.38 8.79
C ILE A 219 -4.06 -18.54 9.73
N TYR A 220 -3.12 -19.36 9.32
CA TYR A 220 -2.56 -20.47 10.08
C TYR A 220 -1.16 -20.12 10.53
N PHE A 221 -0.75 -20.61 11.69
CA PHE A 221 0.58 -20.33 12.21
C PHE A 221 1.17 -21.50 13.01
N VAL A 222 2.50 -21.50 13.09
CA VAL A 222 3.31 -22.33 14.00
C VAL A 222 4.30 -21.42 14.71
N MET A 223 4.35 -21.47 16.03
CA MET A 223 5.27 -20.70 16.85
C MET A 223 6.16 -21.62 17.69
N ARG A 224 7.47 -21.35 17.69
CA ARG A 224 8.49 -22.06 18.45
C ARG A 224 9.30 -21.11 19.32
N VAL A 225 9.62 -21.55 20.55
CA VAL A 225 10.59 -20.87 21.42
C VAL A 225 11.85 -21.72 21.57
N ASN A 226 13.02 -21.09 21.58
CA ASN A 226 14.31 -21.79 21.65
C ASN A 226 14.69 -22.24 23.07
N LYS A 227 13.92 -21.83 24.09
CA LYS A 227 14.12 -22.23 25.50
C LYS A 227 12.88 -23.01 25.97
N VAL A 228 13.09 -24.14 26.68
CA VAL A 228 12.02 -24.90 27.28
C VAL A 228 11.42 -24.10 28.45
N PRO A 229 10.11 -23.79 28.43
CA PRO A 229 9.46 -23.04 29.49
C PRO A 229 9.25 -23.90 30.74
N THR A 230 9.25 -23.25 31.90
CA THR A 230 8.90 -23.89 33.18
C THR A 230 7.41 -24.20 33.29
N THR A 231 6.58 -23.36 32.65
CA THR A 231 5.13 -23.53 32.60
C THR A 231 4.58 -22.98 31.29
N THR A 232 3.56 -23.67 30.74
CA THR A 232 2.79 -23.19 29.58
C THR A 232 1.30 -23.28 29.91
N GLY A 233 0.51 -22.45 29.27
CA GLY A 233 -0.94 -22.49 29.42
C GLY A 233 -1.63 -21.59 28.40
N TYR A 234 -2.95 -21.54 28.55
CA TYR A 234 -3.83 -20.74 27.73
C TYR A 234 -4.59 -19.75 28.59
N TRP A 235 -5.16 -18.74 27.92
CA TRP A 235 -6.25 -17.95 28.52
C TRP A 235 -7.42 -17.86 27.55
N LYS A 236 -8.57 -17.54 28.14
CA LYS A 236 -9.78 -17.17 27.39
C LYS A 236 -10.51 -16.09 28.18
N LYS A 237 -10.95 -15.04 27.52
CA LYS A 237 -11.84 -14.04 28.10
C LYS A 237 -13.25 -14.62 28.17
N GLN A 238 -13.77 -14.73 29.36
CA GLN A 238 -15.13 -15.28 29.58
C GLN A 238 -16.16 -14.18 29.40
N ARG A 239 -17.20 -14.47 28.66
CA ARG A 239 -18.38 -13.60 28.56
C ARG A 239 -19.03 -13.44 29.95
N PRO A 240 -19.57 -12.24 30.32
CA PRO A 240 -20.37 -12.09 31.51
C PRO A 240 -21.57 -13.03 31.45
N MET A 241 -21.86 -13.72 32.55
CA MET A 241 -23.08 -14.49 32.68
C MET A 241 -24.25 -13.55 33.03
N THR A 242 -24.68 -12.77 32.06
CA THR A 242 -25.88 -11.94 32.11
C THR A 242 -26.98 -12.62 31.33
N GLY A 243 -28.26 -12.28 31.61
CA GLY A 243 -29.41 -12.97 31.05
C GLY A 243 -29.38 -13.13 29.53
N VAL A 244 -30.26 -13.94 28.97
CA VAL A 244 -30.30 -14.40 27.58
C VAL A 244 -30.35 -13.24 26.56
N GLU A 245 -30.74 -12.04 26.97
CA GLU A 245 -30.89 -10.85 26.12
C GLU A 245 -29.75 -9.81 26.27
N ALA A 246 -28.75 -10.07 27.10
CA ALA A 246 -27.65 -9.15 27.26
C ALA A 246 -26.71 -9.19 26.06
N GLU A 247 -26.53 -8.05 25.43
CA GLU A 247 -25.47 -7.90 24.43
C GLU A 247 -24.11 -8.23 25.06
N TRP A 248 -23.28 -8.93 24.29
CA TRP A 248 -21.91 -9.22 24.69
C TRP A 248 -21.10 -7.94 24.68
N ASP A 249 -20.65 -7.51 25.85
CA ASP A 249 -19.68 -6.44 26.00
C ASP A 249 -18.30 -7.06 26.24
N ARG A 250 -17.44 -6.97 25.25
CA ARG A 250 -16.10 -7.53 25.26
C ARG A 250 -15.25 -6.96 26.43
N ASP A 251 -15.47 -5.73 26.80
CA ASP A 251 -14.72 -5.05 27.86
C ASP A 251 -15.11 -5.50 29.26
N GLN A 252 -16.27 -6.06 29.44
CA GLN A 252 -16.75 -6.56 30.74
C GLN A 252 -16.35 -8.01 31.03
N GLY A 253 -15.81 -8.73 30.05
CA GLY A 253 -15.40 -10.12 30.24
C GLY A 253 -14.15 -10.24 31.12
N LYS A 254 -14.07 -11.34 31.87
CA LYS A 254 -12.91 -11.66 32.72
C LYS A 254 -12.06 -12.74 32.08
N TYR A 255 -10.74 -12.54 32.09
CA TYR A 255 -9.79 -13.55 31.64
C TYR A 255 -9.72 -14.73 32.64
N LYS A 256 -9.74 -15.94 32.09
CA LYS A 256 -9.54 -17.18 32.83
C LYS A 256 -8.28 -17.88 32.30
N LEU A 257 -7.40 -18.24 33.22
CA LEU A 257 -6.18 -19.00 32.91
C LEU A 257 -6.45 -20.50 32.97
N TYR A 258 -5.85 -21.22 32.03
CA TYR A 258 -5.94 -22.68 31.90
C TYR A 258 -4.50 -23.25 31.91
N THR A 259 -3.96 -23.41 33.10
CA THR A 259 -2.62 -23.99 33.30
C THR A 259 -2.70 -25.50 33.23
N ARG A 260 -1.89 -26.14 32.40
CA ARG A 260 -1.85 -27.59 32.18
C ARG A 260 -3.20 -28.21 31.73
N TYR A 261 -4.09 -27.38 31.20
CA TYR A 261 -5.41 -27.80 30.72
C TYR A 261 -5.33 -28.18 29.25
N GLY A 262 -5.80 -29.39 28.90
CA GLY A 262 -6.05 -29.82 27.53
C GLY A 262 -4.87 -29.64 26.56
N LYS A 263 -5.04 -30.08 25.34
CA LYS A 263 -4.11 -29.84 24.23
C LYS A 263 -4.51 -28.65 23.37
N GLU A 264 -5.77 -28.21 23.49
CA GLU A 264 -6.37 -27.26 22.55
C GLU A 264 -7.34 -26.31 23.27
N ILE A 265 -7.44 -25.07 22.80
CA ILE A 265 -8.44 -24.09 23.17
C ILE A 265 -8.93 -23.35 21.93
N ALA A 266 -10.22 -23.01 21.87
CA ALA A 266 -10.82 -22.22 20.79
C ALA A 266 -11.77 -21.15 21.36
N GLY A 267 -11.92 -20.06 20.63
CA GLY A 267 -12.80 -18.94 20.96
C GLY A 267 -12.38 -17.64 20.31
N ASP A 268 -13.04 -16.56 20.71
CA ASP A 268 -12.78 -15.24 20.15
C ASP A 268 -11.56 -14.59 20.81
N ASP A 269 -11.58 -14.44 22.13
CA ASP A 269 -10.50 -13.86 22.91
C ASP A 269 -9.68 -14.95 23.60
N VAL A 270 -8.80 -15.58 22.86
CA VAL A 270 -7.93 -16.65 23.35
C VAL A 270 -6.46 -16.29 23.14
N GLY A 271 -5.61 -16.88 23.96
CA GLY A 271 -4.19 -16.77 23.82
C GLY A 271 -3.41 -17.84 24.58
N ALA A 272 -2.10 -17.83 24.42
CA ALA A 272 -1.18 -18.75 25.08
C ALA A 272 -0.03 -17.99 25.77
N TYR A 273 0.50 -18.60 26.81
CA TYR A 273 1.67 -18.06 27.50
C TYR A 273 2.72 -19.13 27.73
N PHE A 274 3.98 -18.70 27.72
CA PHE A 274 5.15 -19.45 28.12
C PHE A 274 5.83 -18.71 29.26
N THR A 275 6.13 -19.40 30.37
CA THR A 275 6.81 -18.86 31.54
C THR A 275 8.22 -19.45 31.63
N PHE A 276 9.20 -18.63 31.94
CA PHE A 276 10.60 -19.00 32.07
C PHE A 276 11.16 -18.45 33.38
N GLU A 277 12.17 -19.11 33.90
CA GLU A 277 13.15 -18.47 34.80
C GLU A 277 14.33 -18.03 33.94
N THR A 278 14.68 -16.75 34.00
CA THR A 278 15.75 -16.14 33.19
C THR A 278 16.85 -15.60 34.06
N GLU A 279 18.10 -15.68 33.55
CA GLU A 279 19.25 -14.98 34.10
C GLU A 279 19.36 -13.57 33.53
N GLU A 280 20.19 -12.72 34.15
CA GLU A 280 20.42 -11.35 33.65
C GLU A 280 21.02 -11.35 32.26
N GLY A 281 20.36 -10.67 31.31
CA GLY A 281 20.77 -10.59 29.91
C GLY A 281 20.49 -11.85 29.09
N GLU A 282 19.73 -12.79 29.60
CA GLU A 282 19.38 -14.01 28.86
C GLU A 282 18.46 -13.71 27.68
N GLN A 283 18.79 -14.27 26.53
CA GLN A 283 18.04 -14.10 25.30
C GLN A 283 17.15 -15.31 25.02
N VAL A 284 15.87 -15.04 24.76
CA VAL A 284 14.92 -16.04 24.27
C VAL A 284 14.46 -15.63 22.89
N GLU A 285 14.60 -16.55 21.93
CA GLU A 285 14.15 -16.36 20.55
C GLU A 285 12.82 -17.07 20.32
N VAL A 286 11.96 -16.40 19.56
CA VAL A 286 10.65 -16.90 19.11
C VAL A 286 10.62 -16.88 17.61
N GLN A 287 10.34 -18.01 17.00
CA GLN A 287 10.13 -18.15 15.57
C GLN A 287 8.64 -18.36 15.27
N MET A 288 8.12 -17.70 14.23
CA MET A 288 6.73 -17.85 13.80
C MET A 288 6.65 -18.03 12.28
N GLY A 289 6.11 -19.15 11.83
CA GLY A 289 5.76 -19.40 10.45
C GLY A 289 4.27 -19.18 10.23
N VAL A 290 3.88 -18.61 9.09
CA VAL A 290 2.47 -18.41 8.73
C VAL A 290 2.16 -19.02 7.37
N SER A 291 0.88 -19.29 7.13
CA SER A 291 0.32 -19.74 5.86
C SER A 291 -1.15 -19.34 5.77
N PHE A 292 -1.65 -19.14 4.55
CA PHE A 292 -3.07 -18.98 4.27
C PHE A 292 -3.74 -20.26 3.75
N VAL A 293 -2.99 -21.37 3.76
CA VAL A 293 -3.41 -22.70 3.29
C VAL A 293 -3.70 -23.65 4.46
N SER A 294 -2.70 -23.88 5.32
CA SER A 294 -2.83 -24.84 6.43
C SER A 294 -1.76 -24.65 7.52
N ILE A 295 -1.98 -25.27 8.68
CA ILE A 295 -0.98 -25.35 9.76
C ILE A 295 0.26 -26.11 9.28
N GLU A 296 0.09 -27.18 8.50
CA GLU A 296 1.17 -27.97 7.92
C GLU A 296 2.06 -27.12 7.02
N ASN A 297 1.46 -26.23 6.22
CA ASN A 297 2.20 -25.33 5.37
C ASN A 297 2.90 -24.21 6.16
N ALA A 298 2.27 -23.68 7.21
CA ALA A 298 2.94 -22.74 8.13
C ALA A 298 4.21 -23.37 8.75
N ARG A 299 4.13 -24.65 9.13
CA ARG A 299 5.26 -25.44 9.62
C ARG A 299 6.32 -25.62 8.54
N LEU A 300 5.90 -25.98 7.32
CA LEU A 300 6.81 -26.18 6.19
C LEU A 300 7.55 -24.88 5.84
N ASN A 301 6.87 -23.75 5.87
CA ASN A 301 7.47 -22.43 5.66
C ASN A 301 8.54 -22.17 6.74
N LEU A 302 8.21 -22.40 8.02
CA LEU A 302 9.13 -22.19 9.12
C LEU A 302 10.36 -23.10 9.01
N ASP A 303 10.16 -24.37 8.73
CA ASP A 303 11.23 -25.36 8.59
C ASP A 303 12.15 -25.06 7.39
N LYS A 304 11.61 -24.52 6.29
CA LYS A 304 12.40 -24.20 5.09
C LYS A 304 13.18 -22.90 5.24
N GLU A 305 12.60 -21.89 5.84
CA GLU A 305 13.20 -20.54 5.85
C GLU A 305 14.07 -20.27 7.08
N GLN A 306 13.81 -20.93 8.23
CA GLN A 306 14.55 -20.68 9.46
C GLN A 306 15.26 -21.88 10.09
N SER A 307 15.16 -23.09 9.54
CA SER A 307 15.86 -24.24 10.11
C SER A 307 17.38 -24.03 10.19
N GLY A 308 17.93 -24.14 11.40
CA GLY A 308 19.35 -23.97 11.66
C GLY A 308 19.84 -22.51 11.63
N LYS A 309 18.95 -21.53 11.49
CA LYS A 309 19.30 -20.11 11.55
C LYS A 309 18.98 -19.52 12.91
N ASN A 310 19.83 -18.65 13.38
CA ASN A 310 19.60 -17.77 14.52
C ASN A 310 19.14 -16.37 14.04
N PHE A 311 18.87 -15.49 14.98
CA PHE A 311 18.40 -14.13 14.70
C PHE A 311 19.35 -13.36 13.77
N GLU A 312 20.66 -13.41 14.00
CA GLU A 312 21.65 -12.67 13.19
C GLU A 312 21.67 -13.15 11.72
N GLN A 313 21.51 -14.44 11.50
CA GLN A 313 21.49 -15.00 10.15
C GLN A 313 20.23 -14.58 9.39
N VAL A 314 19.06 -14.63 10.05
CA VAL A 314 17.81 -14.14 9.45
C VAL A 314 17.91 -12.65 9.10
N LEU A 315 18.41 -11.84 10.04
CA LEU A 315 18.60 -10.41 9.81
C LEU A 315 19.60 -10.13 8.67
N SER A 316 20.72 -10.85 8.64
CA SER A 316 21.72 -10.69 7.57
C SER A 316 21.13 -11.01 6.18
N ASP A 317 20.35 -12.09 6.09
CA ASP A 317 19.71 -12.50 4.84
C ASP A 317 18.68 -11.45 4.38
N ALA A 318 17.84 -10.94 5.28
CA ALA A 318 16.86 -9.90 4.98
C ALA A 318 17.53 -8.61 4.49
N ARG A 319 18.61 -8.17 5.17
CA ARG A 319 19.38 -6.97 4.77
C ARG A 319 20.04 -7.15 3.41
N ALA A 320 20.55 -8.34 3.11
CA ALA A 320 21.15 -8.64 1.80
C ALA A 320 20.12 -8.56 0.66
N GLN A 321 18.91 -9.12 0.86
CA GLN A 321 17.82 -9.02 -0.11
C GLN A 321 17.42 -7.58 -0.36
N TRP A 322 17.21 -6.78 0.68
CA TRP A 322 16.88 -5.36 0.56
C TRP A 322 17.96 -4.58 -0.19
N ASN A 323 19.24 -4.80 0.14
CA ASN A 323 20.33 -4.09 -0.53
C ASN A 323 20.45 -4.45 -2.01
N ASP A 324 20.20 -5.71 -2.38
CA ASP A 324 20.17 -6.12 -3.80
C ASP A 324 19.03 -5.43 -4.56
N ASP A 325 17.82 -5.45 -4.02
CA ASP A 325 16.67 -4.81 -4.65
C ASP A 325 16.83 -3.28 -4.76
N LEU A 326 17.27 -2.61 -3.71
CA LEU A 326 17.52 -1.16 -3.75
C LEU A 326 18.63 -0.79 -4.74
N SER A 327 19.60 -1.68 -4.98
CA SER A 327 20.72 -1.45 -5.90
C SER A 327 20.31 -1.41 -7.37
N ARG A 328 19.06 -1.73 -7.71
CA ARG A 328 18.56 -1.60 -9.08
C ARG A 328 18.46 -0.16 -9.56
N ILE A 329 18.32 0.79 -8.62
CA ILE A 329 18.46 2.21 -8.92
C ILE A 329 19.52 2.79 -7.99
N THR A 330 20.58 3.36 -8.56
CA THR A 330 21.61 4.08 -7.80
C THR A 330 21.61 5.54 -8.15
N VAL A 331 21.84 6.40 -7.15
CA VAL A 331 21.83 7.85 -7.31
C VAL A 331 23.14 8.47 -6.80
N GLU A 332 23.65 9.46 -7.55
CA GLU A 332 24.84 10.24 -7.20
C GLU A 332 24.48 11.74 -7.13
N GLY A 333 25.09 12.47 -6.22
CA GLY A 333 24.74 13.87 -5.92
C GLY A 333 23.50 13.96 -5.04
N GLY A 334 22.88 15.14 -4.96
CA GLY A 334 21.81 15.42 -4.01
C GLY A 334 22.31 15.44 -2.55
N THR A 335 21.42 15.72 -1.62
CA THR A 335 21.69 15.69 -0.16
C THR A 335 21.40 14.30 0.42
N ASP A 336 21.93 14.00 1.61
CA ASP A 336 21.60 12.77 2.33
C ASP A 336 20.11 12.68 2.66
N ALA A 337 19.44 13.81 2.95
CA ALA A 337 18.00 13.85 3.14
C ALA A 337 17.24 13.42 1.89
N GLN A 338 17.64 13.90 0.70
CA GLN A 338 17.03 13.50 -0.56
C GLN A 338 17.26 12.01 -0.87
N LYS A 339 18.46 11.48 -0.59
CA LYS A 339 18.75 10.05 -0.72
C LYS A 339 17.91 9.22 0.26
N THR A 340 17.74 9.71 1.49
CA THR A 340 16.91 9.03 2.49
C THR A 340 15.45 8.96 2.03
N VAL A 341 14.88 10.07 1.55
CA VAL A 341 13.53 10.07 0.97
C VAL A 341 13.44 9.11 -0.22
N PHE A 342 14.40 9.15 -1.13
CA PHE A 342 14.41 8.32 -2.34
C PHE A 342 14.47 6.81 -2.01
N TYR A 343 15.42 6.38 -1.19
CA TYR A 343 15.56 4.95 -0.87
C TYR A 343 14.47 4.45 0.08
N THR A 344 13.91 5.32 0.93
CA THR A 344 12.73 4.95 1.73
C THR A 344 11.49 4.79 0.85
N ALA A 345 11.29 5.68 -0.13
CA ALA A 345 10.22 5.50 -1.12
C ALA A 345 10.39 4.20 -1.93
N LEU A 346 11.63 3.87 -2.35
CA LEU A 346 11.90 2.61 -3.04
C LEU A 346 11.69 1.37 -2.13
N TYR A 347 11.96 1.49 -0.85
CA TYR A 347 11.65 0.47 0.16
C TYR A 347 10.12 0.29 0.29
N HIS A 348 9.34 1.35 0.44
CA HIS A 348 7.89 1.28 0.54
C HIS A 348 7.25 0.64 -0.71
N LEU A 349 7.72 1.00 -1.91
CA LEU A 349 7.27 0.44 -3.19
C LEU A 349 7.33 -1.10 -3.22
N LEU A 350 8.29 -1.70 -2.52
CA LEU A 350 8.55 -3.15 -2.55
C LEU A 350 7.97 -3.90 -1.35
N ILE A 351 7.20 -3.26 -0.49
CA ILE A 351 6.47 -3.95 0.59
C ILE A 351 5.28 -4.71 0.01
N HIS A 352 4.48 -4.09 -0.84
CA HIS A 352 3.33 -4.69 -1.52
C HIS A 352 3.49 -4.68 -3.05
N PRO A 353 2.75 -5.53 -3.78
CA PRO A 353 1.96 -6.71 -3.35
C PRO A 353 2.83 -7.77 -2.65
N ASN A 354 2.20 -8.59 -1.81
CA ASN A 354 2.89 -9.66 -1.09
C ASN A 354 2.84 -10.99 -1.82
N VAL A 355 3.84 -11.84 -1.61
CA VAL A 355 3.79 -13.26 -1.99
C VAL A 355 2.71 -13.98 -1.20
N LEU A 356 1.83 -14.73 -1.87
CA LEU A 356 0.74 -15.47 -1.24
C LEU A 356 1.05 -16.96 -1.10
N GLN A 357 1.76 -17.57 -2.06
CA GLN A 357 2.03 -19.00 -2.00
C GLN A 357 3.04 -19.37 -0.92
N ASP A 358 2.86 -20.55 -0.35
CA ASP A 358 3.80 -21.21 0.53
C ASP A 358 5.04 -21.72 -0.21
N VAL A 359 6.06 -22.18 0.52
CA VAL A 359 7.33 -22.66 -0.09
C VAL A 359 7.17 -23.89 -1.00
N ASN A 360 6.05 -24.62 -0.91
CA ASN A 360 5.68 -25.73 -1.79
C ASN A 360 4.89 -25.27 -3.04
N GLY A 361 4.60 -23.96 -3.13
CA GLY A 361 3.85 -23.36 -4.24
C GLY A 361 2.33 -23.38 -4.05
N GLU A 362 1.80 -23.90 -2.94
CA GLU A 362 0.36 -23.91 -2.65
C GLU A 362 -0.14 -22.53 -2.21
N TYR A 363 -1.37 -22.18 -2.64
CA TYR A 363 -2.02 -20.93 -2.30
C TYR A 363 -3.56 -21.09 -2.33
N PRO A 364 -4.32 -20.28 -1.57
CA PRO A 364 -5.79 -20.22 -1.69
C PRO A 364 -6.18 -19.54 -3.00
N ALA A 365 -7.08 -20.17 -3.76
CA ALA A 365 -7.58 -19.63 -5.02
C ALA A 365 -8.54 -18.45 -4.78
N MET A 366 -8.67 -17.60 -5.79
CA MET A 366 -9.53 -16.41 -5.76
C MET A 366 -11.01 -16.80 -5.69
N GLU A 367 -11.70 -16.38 -4.63
CA GLU A 367 -13.16 -16.52 -4.40
C GLU A 367 -13.71 -17.96 -4.45
N ILE A 368 -12.87 -18.98 -4.49
CA ILE A 368 -13.29 -20.38 -4.48
C ILE A 368 -12.57 -21.14 -3.36
N ASP A 369 -13.24 -22.09 -2.74
CA ASP A 369 -12.70 -22.90 -1.65
C ASP A 369 -11.79 -24.03 -2.19
N GLN A 370 -10.72 -23.65 -2.87
CA GLN A 370 -9.73 -24.57 -3.44
C GLN A 370 -8.32 -24.10 -3.12
N ILE A 371 -7.43 -25.03 -2.89
CA ILE A 371 -5.99 -24.81 -2.81
C ILE A 371 -5.38 -25.20 -4.17
N LEU A 372 -4.70 -24.27 -4.78
CA LEU A 372 -4.01 -24.46 -6.04
C LEU A 372 -2.50 -24.41 -5.85
N THR A 373 -1.75 -24.71 -6.89
CA THR A 373 -0.28 -24.72 -6.85
C THR A 373 0.27 -23.95 -8.05
N THR A 374 1.23 -23.06 -7.78
CA THR A 374 1.97 -22.33 -8.82
C THR A 374 3.44 -22.78 -8.90
N LYS A 375 4.04 -22.61 -10.08
CA LYS A 375 5.50 -22.70 -10.28
C LYS A 375 6.18 -21.33 -10.31
N GLY A 376 5.40 -20.29 -10.50
CA GLY A 376 5.83 -18.89 -10.45
C GLY A 376 5.56 -18.27 -9.09
N THR A 377 5.41 -16.95 -9.07
CA THR A 377 5.02 -16.20 -7.87
C THR A 377 3.55 -15.84 -7.95
N ARG A 378 2.76 -16.25 -6.95
CA ARG A 378 1.39 -15.79 -6.74
C ARG A 378 1.43 -14.61 -5.78
N TYR A 379 0.93 -13.47 -6.23
CA TYR A 379 0.83 -12.25 -5.42
C TYR A 379 -0.57 -12.04 -4.85
N THR A 380 -0.65 -11.23 -3.79
CA THR A 380 -1.86 -10.74 -3.13
C THR A 380 -1.64 -9.31 -2.64
N VAL A 381 -2.70 -8.68 -2.13
CA VAL A 381 -2.72 -7.27 -1.72
C VAL A 381 -2.55 -6.37 -2.96
N PHE A 382 -3.54 -6.48 -3.85
CA PHE A 382 -3.63 -5.63 -5.04
C PHE A 382 -4.55 -4.45 -4.80
N SER A 383 -4.00 -3.30 -4.42
CA SER A 383 -4.69 -2.01 -4.37
C SER A 383 -4.61 -1.34 -5.74
N LEU A 384 -5.31 -1.91 -6.74
CA LEU A 384 -5.07 -1.53 -8.13
C LEU A 384 -5.60 -0.15 -8.50
N TRP A 385 -6.64 0.36 -7.83
CA TRP A 385 -7.14 1.71 -8.05
C TRP A 385 -6.05 2.78 -7.81
N ASP A 386 -5.18 2.51 -6.83
CA ASP A 386 -4.07 3.37 -6.48
C ASP A 386 -2.87 3.10 -7.40
N THR A 387 -2.43 1.84 -7.46
CA THR A 387 -1.14 1.44 -8.02
C THR A 387 -1.07 1.47 -9.56
N TYR A 388 -2.22 1.41 -10.26
CA TYR A 388 -2.23 1.44 -11.73
C TYR A 388 -1.69 2.77 -12.31
N ARG A 389 -1.63 3.82 -11.50
CA ARG A 389 -1.26 5.19 -11.92
C ARG A 389 0.24 5.36 -12.13
N ASN A 390 1.06 4.65 -11.35
CA ASN A 390 2.52 4.80 -11.42
C ASN A 390 3.34 3.60 -10.90
N VAL A 391 2.87 2.86 -9.89
CA VAL A 391 3.62 1.74 -9.30
C VAL A 391 3.96 0.68 -10.35
N HIS A 392 2.97 0.20 -11.08
CA HIS A 392 3.16 -0.84 -12.11
C HIS A 392 4.06 -0.37 -13.26
N GLN A 393 4.07 0.92 -13.58
CA GLN A 393 4.98 1.51 -14.57
C GLN A 393 6.42 1.53 -14.07
N LEU A 394 6.63 1.78 -12.77
CA LEU A 394 7.96 1.73 -12.17
C LEU A 394 8.47 0.28 -12.08
N LEU A 395 7.59 -0.65 -11.66
CA LEU A 395 7.91 -2.08 -11.66
C LEU A 395 8.25 -2.59 -13.07
N THR A 396 7.49 -2.18 -14.09
CA THR A 396 7.77 -2.51 -15.49
C THR A 396 9.19 -2.09 -15.90
N LEU A 397 9.64 -0.92 -15.49
CA LEU A 397 10.96 -0.41 -15.84
C LEU A 397 12.10 -1.07 -15.04
N VAL A 398 11.91 -1.25 -13.74
CA VAL A 398 12.99 -1.59 -12.79
C VAL A 398 12.95 -3.06 -12.35
N TYR A 399 11.75 -3.63 -12.20
CA TYR A 399 11.51 -5.00 -11.70
C TYR A 399 10.58 -5.77 -12.66
N PRO A 400 10.91 -5.85 -13.96
CA PRO A 400 10.01 -6.41 -14.98
C PRO A 400 9.63 -7.86 -14.72
N GLU A 401 10.48 -8.65 -14.08
CA GLU A 401 10.19 -10.03 -13.67
C GLU A 401 9.03 -10.09 -12.67
N ARG A 402 8.99 -9.17 -11.68
CA ARG A 402 7.90 -9.08 -10.70
C ARG A 402 6.62 -8.60 -11.34
N GLN A 403 6.71 -7.56 -12.18
CA GLN A 403 5.54 -7.06 -12.93
C GLN A 403 4.90 -8.14 -13.78
N MET A 404 5.70 -8.97 -14.46
CA MET A 404 5.20 -10.08 -15.26
C MET A 404 4.50 -11.15 -14.42
N GLU A 405 5.05 -11.49 -13.26
CA GLU A 405 4.41 -12.45 -12.35
C GLU A 405 3.09 -11.87 -11.77
N MET A 406 3.02 -10.56 -11.51
CA MET A 406 1.78 -9.88 -11.09
C MET A 406 0.71 -9.93 -12.19
N VAL A 407 1.07 -9.67 -13.45
CA VAL A 407 0.14 -9.81 -14.59
C VAL A 407 -0.34 -11.26 -14.72
N ARG A 408 0.55 -12.25 -14.61
CA ARG A 408 0.16 -13.67 -14.63
C ARG A 408 -0.77 -14.02 -13.47
N THR A 409 -0.50 -13.48 -12.28
CA THR A 409 -1.40 -13.62 -11.12
C THR A 409 -2.80 -13.10 -11.41
N MET A 410 -2.94 -11.92 -12.03
CA MET A 410 -4.25 -11.38 -12.41
C MET A 410 -4.97 -12.29 -13.41
N LEU A 411 -4.23 -12.86 -14.38
CA LEU A 411 -4.81 -13.83 -15.34
C LEU A 411 -5.25 -15.13 -14.65
N ASP A 412 -4.50 -15.61 -13.67
CA ASP A 412 -4.89 -16.78 -12.89
C ASP A 412 -6.13 -16.48 -12.04
N MET A 413 -6.23 -15.30 -11.42
CA MET A 413 -7.44 -14.86 -10.74
C MET A 413 -8.66 -14.84 -11.67
N TYR A 414 -8.50 -14.39 -12.91
CA TYR A 414 -9.56 -14.46 -13.91
C TYR A 414 -9.97 -15.91 -14.24
N ARG A 415 -9.02 -16.85 -14.36
CA ARG A 415 -9.33 -18.27 -14.56
C ARG A 415 -10.07 -18.89 -13.38
N GLU A 416 -9.75 -18.47 -12.17
CA GLU A 416 -10.32 -18.98 -10.93
C GLU A 416 -11.72 -18.44 -10.67
N HIS A 417 -11.90 -17.12 -10.78
CA HIS A 417 -13.12 -16.40 -10.38
C HIS A 417 -13.94 -15.87 -11.56
N GLY A 418 -13.33 -15.72 -12.72
CA GLY A 418 -13.98 -15.17 -13.92
C GLY A 418 -13.96 -13.65 -14.01
N TRP A 419 -13.22 -12.95 -13.13
CA TRP A 419 -12.99 -11.50 -13.13
C TRP A 419 -11.54 -11.18 -12.79
N PHE A 420 -11.04 -10.07 -13.34
CA PHE A 420 -9.80 -9.48 -12.88
C PHE A 420 -9.98 -8.85 -11.49
N PRO A 421 -8.92 -8.74 -10.67
CA PRO A 421 -9.00 -8.09 -9.37
C PRO A 421 -9.15 -6.57 -9.52
N LYS A 422 -9.77 -5.93 -8.51
CA LYS A 422 -9.80 -4.50 -8.27
C LYS A 422 -9.03 -4.17 -7.00
N TRP A 423 -9.45 -4.73 -5.87
CA TRP A 423 -8.81 -4.63 -4.58
C TRP A 423 -8.79 -6.00 -3.88
N GLU A 424 -7.88 -6.86 -4.33
CA GLU A 424 -7.80 -8.25 -3.86
C GLU A 424 -6.96 -8.35 -2.59
N LEU A 425 -7.41 -9.16 -1.63
CA LEU A 425 -6.79 -9.42 -0.35
C LEU A 425 -6.88 -10.91 0.01
N TYR A 426 -5.74 -11.61 -0.04
CA TYR A 426 -5.58 -13.03 0.33
C TYR A 426 -6.61 -13.98 -0.30
N GLY A 427 -6.86 -13.81 -1.61
CA GLY A 427 -7.81 -14.62 -2.38
C GLY A 427 -9.25 -14.16 -2.27
N ARG A 428 -9.52 -12.95 -1.77
CA ARG A 428 -10.85 -12.34 -1.71
C ARG A 428 -10.87 -11.00 -2.44
N GLU A 429 -11.90 -10.78 -3.25
CA GLU A 429 -12.15 -9.48 -3.87
C GLU A 429 -12.97 -8.61 -2.91
N THR A 430 -12.39 -7.52 -2.46
CA THR A 430 -13.06 -6.62 -1.52
C THR A 430 -14.00 -5.65 -2.19
N LEU A 431 -13.87 -5.44 -3.51
CA LEU A 431 -14.58 -4.44 -4.31
C LEU A 431 -14.43 -3.00 -3.80
N THR A 432 -13.39 -2.77 -3.00
CA THR A 432 -13.04 -1.44 -2.52
C THR A 432 -12.58 -0.58 -3.67
N MET A 433 -12.87 0.72 -3.62
CA MET A 433 -12.53 1.73 -4.62
C MET A 433 -13.22 1.55 -5.97
N GLU A 434 -12.81 2.35 -6.96
CA GLU A 434 -13.55 2.62 -8.18
C GLU A 434 -12.96 1.91 -9.42
N GLY A 435 -13.76 1.81 -10.47
CA GLY A 435 -13.27 1.51 -11.81
C GLY A 435 -12.97 0.05 -12.10
N ASP A 436 -12.10 -0.13 -13.10
CA ASP A 436 -11.65 -1.41 -13.65
C ASP A 436 -10.12 -1.35 -13.89
N PRO A 437 -9.34 -1.22 -12.80
CA PRO A 437 -7.95 -0.79 -12.86
C PRO A 437 -6.99 -1.86 -13.40
N SER A 438 -7.34 -3.14 -13.40
CA SER A 438 -6.52 -4.19 -14.01
C SER A 438 -6.30 -3.96 -15.51
N ILE A 439 -7.26 -3.35 -16.20
CA ILE A 439 -7.14 -3.09 -17.65
C ILE A 439 -5.95 -2.18 -17.94
N PRO A 440 -5.85 -0.94 -17.40
CA PRO A 440 -4.69 -0.09 -17.69
C PRO A 440 -3.37 -0.69 -17.22
N VAL A 441 -3.32 -1.49 -16.13
CA VAL A 441 -2.10 -2.18 -15.68
C VAL A 441 -1.58 -3.16 -16.72
N ILE A 442 -2.44 -4.08 -17.18
CA ILE A 442 -2.04 -5.13 -18.12
C ILE A 442 -1.71 -4.52 -19.50
N VAL A 443 -2.52 -3.56 -19.94
CA VAL A 443 -2.29 -2.88 -21.23
C VAL A 443 -0.99 -2.07 -21.19
N ASP A 444 -0.73 -1.30 -20.14
CA ASP A 444 0.50 -0.51 -20.00
C ASP A 444 1.74 -1.41 -20.03
N THR A 445 1.71 -2.50 -19.28
CA THR A 445 2.77 -3.51 -19.24
C THR A 445 3.06 -4.06 -20.64
N TRP A 446 2.02 -4.45 -21.38
CA TRP A 446 2.14 -4.98 -22.73
C TRP A 446 2.65 -3.94 -23.74
N MET A 447 2.13 -2.70 -23.67
CA MET A 447 2.53 -1.59 -24.56
C MET A 447 4.00 -1.20 -24.35
N LYS A 448 4.54 -1.41 -23.16
CA LYS A 448 5.95 -1.20 -22.81
C LYS A 448 6.86 -2.40 -23.13
N GLY A 449 6.33 -3.41 -23.82
CA GLY A 449 7.12 -4.50 -24.39
C GLY A 449 7.17 -5.80 -23.56
N LEU A 450 6.61 -5.84 -22.36
CA LEU A 450 6.50 -7.04 -21.54
C LEU A 450 5.28 -7.85 -21.96
N ARG A 451 5.48 -8.89 -22.78
CA ARG A 451 4.41 -9.61 -23.51
C ARG A 451 4.33 -11.10 -23.21
N ASP A 452 5.09 -11.62 -22.27
CA ASP A 452 5.19 -13.05 -21.95
C ASP A 452 4.04 -13.51 -21.05
N PHE A 453 2.79 -13.36 -21.54
CA PHE A 453 1.56 -13.82 -20.90
C PHE A 453 0.50 -14.17 -21.95
N ASP A 454 -0.61 -14.78 -21.54
CA ASP A 454 -1.74 -15.16 -22.38
C ASP A 454 -2.53 -13.91 -22.82
N VAL A 455 -2.14 -13.37 -23.98
CA VAL A 455 -2.70 -12.12 -24.53
C VAL A 455 -4.16 -12.28 -24.95
N ASP A 456 -4.52 -13.45 -25.47
CA ASP A 456 -5.91 -13.71 -25.92
C ASP A 456 -6.87 -13.79 -24.72
N LEU A 457 -6.45 -14.48 -23.67
CA LEU A 457 -7.19 -14.52 -22.40
C LEU A 457 -7.31 -13.13 -21.76
N ALA A 458 -6.23 -12.35 -21.76
CA ALA A 458 -6.24 -10.99 -21.24
C ALA A 458 -7.25 -10.13 -22.00
N TYR A 459 -7.26 -10.21 -23.33
CA TYR A 459 -8.21 -9.47 -24.16
C TYR A 459 -9.66 -9.93 -23.91
N GLU A 460 -9.90 -11.23 -23.82
CA GLU A 460 -11.23 -11.79 -23.51
C GLU A 460 -11.78 -11.24 -22.19
N ALA A 461 -10.96 -11.28 -21.12
CA ALA A 461 -11.34 -10.81 -19.80
C ALA A 461 -11.66 -9.31 -19.77
N MET A 462 -10.81 -8.48 -20.39
CA MET A 462 -11.03 -7.03 -20.49
C MET A 462 -12.27 -6.71 -21.32
N TYR A 463 -12.47 -7.39 -22.45
CA TYR A 463 -13.64 -7.22 -23.33
C TYR A 463 -14.93 -7.58 -22.58
N LYS A 464 -14.91 -8.71 -21.83
CA LYS A 464 -16.02 -9.14 -20.98
C LYS A 464 -16.40 -8.06 -19.98
N SER A 465 -15.44 -7.57 -19.19
CA SER A 465 -15.68 -6.52 -18.20
C SER A 465 -16.19 -5.23 -18.82
N ALA A 466 -15.68 -4.83 -19.99
CA ALA A 466 -16.07 -3.61 -20.67
C ALA A 466 -17.43 -3.69 -21.41
N THR A 467 -18.02 -4.88 -21.62
CA THR A 467 -19.19 -5.05 -22.49
C THR A 467 -20.37 -5.79 -21.88
N LEU A 468 -20.20 -6.54 -20.77
CA LEU A 468 -21.33 -7.18 -20.11
C LEU A 468 -22.26 -6.15 -19.46
N PRO A 469 -23.60 -6.41 -19.44
CA PRO A 469 -24.56 -5.60 -18.68
C PRO A 469 -24.21 -5.51 -17.20
N GLY A 470 -24.56 -4.39 -16.56
CA GLY A 470 -24.20 -4.13 -15.16
C GLY A 470 -24.71 -5.16 -14.17
N ALA A 471 -25.89 -5.73 -14.38
CA ALA A 471 -26.46 -6.78 -13.54
C ALA A 471 -25.62 -8.10 -13.52
N GLU A 472 -24.81 -8.33 -14.55
CA GLU A 472 -23.94 -9.50 -14.71
C GLU A 472 -22.45 -9.14 -14.56
N ASN A 473 -22.16 -7.89 -14.23
CA ASN A 473 -20.82 -7.32 -14.26
C ASN A 473 -20.35 -6.89 -12.88
N LEU A 474 -19.44 -7.68 -12.31
CA LEU A 474 -18.91 -7.40 -10.97
C LEU A 474 -18.07 -6.13 -10.93
N MET A 475 -17.30 -5.85 -11.99
CA MET A 475 -16.36 -4.72 -12.03
C MET A 475 -17.04 -3.40 -12.42
N ARG A 476 -18.08 -3.46 -13.26
CA ARG A 476 -18.79 -2.28 -13.80
C ARG A 476 -20.31 -2.40 -13.61
N PRO A 477 -20.81 -2.27 -12.36
CA PRO A 477 -22.24 -2.41 -12.07
C PRO A 477 -23.12 -1.37 -12.80
N ASP A 478 -22.54 -0.25 -13.20
CA ASP A 478 -23.22 0.84 -13.92
C ASP A 478 -23.12 0.73 -15.46
N ASN A 479 -22.64 -0.42 -15.98
CA ASN A 479 -22.27 -0.55 -17.40
C ASN A 479 -23.43 -0.35 -18.37
N ASP A 480 -24.67 -0.64 -17.99
CA ASP A 480 -25.85 -0.41 -18.84
C ASP A 480 -26.06 1.08 -19.17
N ASP A 481 -26.00 1.93 -18.14
CA ASP A 481 -26.09 3.38 -18.32
C ASP A 481 -24.84 3.91 -19.05
N TYR A 482 -23.65 3.45 -18.65
CA TYR A 482 -22.38 3.85 -19.24
C TYR A 482 -22.34 3.54 -20.76
N MET A 483 -22.72 2.33 -21.18
CA MET A 483 -22.75 1.94 -22.60
C MET A 483 -23.82 2.67 -23.40
N SER A 484 -25.02 2.82 -22.83
CA SER A 484 -26.14 3.39 -23.55
C SER A 484 -26.15 4.91 -23.62
N LYS A 485 -25.74 5.59 -22.52
CA LYS A 485 -25.77 7.05 -22.39
C LYS A 485 -24.39 7.70 -22.60
N GLY A 486 -23.32 6.94 -22.46
CA GLY A 486 -21.94 7.45 -22.46
C GLY A 486 -21.50 8.08 -21.14
N TYR A 487 -22.29 7.97 -20.08
CA TYR A 487 -21.99 8.43 -18.73
C TYR A 487 -22.76 7.60 -17.69
N VAL A 488 -22.32 7.65 -16.43
CA VAL A 488 -23.01 7.06 -15.28
C VAL A 488 -23.85 8.17 -14.61
N PRO A 489 -25.19 8.05 -14.56
CA PRO A 489 -26.02 9.05 -13.89
C PRO A 489 -25.94 8.92 -12.37
N LEU A 490 -26.02 10.04 -11.67
CA LEU A 490 -26.15 10.08 -10.21
C LEU A 490 -27.50 9.49 -9.81
N ARG A 491 -27.48 8.41 -9.02
CA ARG A 491 -28.65 7.76 -8.43
C ARG A 491 -28.51 7.77 -6.91
N GLU A 492 -29.24 6.90 -6.21
CA GLU A 492 -29.09 6.65 -4.77
C GLU A 492 -27.93 5.68 -4.42
N GLN A 493 -27.14 5.25 -5.42
CA GLN A 493 -25.85 4.61 -5.17
C GLN A 493 -24.91 5.61 -4.49
N TYR A 494 -23.92 5.11 -3.80
CA TYR A 494 -22.87 5.91 -3.22
C TYR A 494 -22.40 7.03 -4.15
N ASP A 495 -21.90 8.11 -3.62
CA ASP A 495 -21.61 9.41 -4.20
C ASP A 495 -20.54 9.41 -5.32
N ASN A 496 -20.46 8.42 -6.20
CA ASN A 496 -19.32 8.15 -7.05
C ASN A 496 -19.60 8.00 -8.55
N SER A 497 -20.74 8.50 -9.04
CA SER A 497 -21.13 8.34 -10.46
C SER A 497 -20.10 8.93 -11.43
N VAL A 498 -19.55 10.13 -11.15
CA VAL A 498 -18.54 10.78 -11.99
C VAL A 498 -17.20 10.04 -11.86
N SER A 499 -16.83 9.67 -10.63
CA SER A 499 -15.59 8.92 -10.35
C SER A 499 -15.57 7.58 -11.07
N HIS A 500 -16.63 6.76 -10.96
CA HIS A 500 -16.79 5.51 -11.72
C HIS A 500 -16.60 5.72 -13.22
N ALA A 501 -17.32 6.69 -13.79
CA ALA A 501 -17.26 6.93 -15.21
C ALA A 501 -15.86 7.36 -15.69
N LEU A 502 -15.16 8.21 -14.93
CA LEU A 502 -13.82 8.65 -15.29
C LEU A 502 -12.83 7.49 -15.30
N GLU A 503 -12.91 6.59 -14.33
CA GLU A 503 -12.11 5.37 -14.30
C GLU A 503 -12.42 4.45 -15.50
N TYR A 504 -13.70 4.28 -15.84
CA TYR A 504 -14.10 3.50 -17.02
C TYR A 504 -13.59 4.12 -18.33
N TYR A 505 -13.53 5.45 -18.44
CA TYR A 505 -12.99 6.10 -19.65
C TYR A 505 -11.50 5.84 -19.82
N ILE A 506 -10.73 5.83 -18.74
CA ILE A 506 -9.30 5.51 -18.76
C ILE A 506 -9.09 4.05 -19.13
N ALA A 507 -9.86 3.13 -18.53
CA ALA A 507 -9.80 1.71 -18.84
C ALA A 507 -10.16 1.45 -20.31
N ASP A 508 -11.23 2.09 -20.84
CA ASP A 508 -11.63 1.97 -22.23
C ASP A 508 -10.61 2.58 -23.18
N PHE A 509 -9.96 3.69 -22.82
CA PHE A 509 -8.86 4.23 -23.61
C PHE A 509 -7.70 3.22 -23.70
N ALA A 510 -7.26 2.66 -22.57
CA ALA A 510 -6.23 1.63 -22.55
C ALA A 510 -6.62 0.42 -23.40
N LEU A 511 -7.85 -0.09 -23.24
CA LEU A 511 -8.35 -1.21 -24.01
C LEU A 511 -8.45 -0.90 -25.51
N SER A 512 -8.78 0.34 -25.89
CA SER A 512 -8.79 0.77 -27.30
C SER A 512 -7.40 0.67 -27.93
N ARG A 513 -6.36 1.06 -27.19
CA ARG A 513 -4.97 0.96 -27.61
C ARG A 513 -4.52 -0.48 -27.78
N PHE A 514 -4.92 -1.34 -26.84
CA PHE A 514 -4.63 -2.76 -26.89
C PHE A 514 -5.33 -3.44 -28.06
N ALA A 515 -6.63 -3.19 -28.26
CA ALA A 515 -7.40 -3.68 -29.39
C ALA A 515 -6.80 -3.24 -30.74
N ASP A 516 -6.38 -1.97 -30.86
CA ASP A 516 -5.74 -1.46 -32.08
C ASP A 516 -4.44 -2.21 -32.38
N ALA A 517 -3.60 -2.41 -31.37
CA ALA A 517 -2.33 -3.14 -31.50
C ALA A 517 -2.53 -4.63 -31.84
N LEU A 518 -3.64 -5.24 -31.41
CA LEU A 518 -4.05 -6.61 -31.77
C LEU A 518 -4.80 -6.70 -33.12
N GLY A 519 -4.97 -5.58 -33.85
CA GLY A 519 -5.65 -5.53 -35.14
C GLY A 519 -7.18 -5.56 -35.07
N LYS A 520 -7.79 -5.46 -33.88
CA LYS A 520 -9.23 -5.46 -33.63
C LYS A 520 -9.81 -4.06 -33.81
N LYS A 521 -9.79 -3.54 -35.05
CA LYS A 521 -10.07 -2.12 -35.37
C LYS A 521 -11.44 -1.64 -34.95
N LYS A 522 -12.48 -2.47 -35.06
CA LYS A 522 -13.87 -2.09 -34.68
C LYS A 522 -13.96 -1.87 -33.16
N ASP A 523 -13.38 -2.76 -32.40
CA ASP A 523 -13.38 -2.67 -30.93
C ASP A 523 -12.53 -1.47 -30.48
N ALA A 524 -11.38 -1.26 -31.11
CA ALA A 524 -10.52 -0.09 -30.86
C ALA A 524 -11.30 1.23 -31.07
N GLU A 525 -12.03 1.37 -32.16
CA GLU A 525 -12.85 2.57 -32.44
C GLU A 525 -13.97 2.73 -31.42
N MET A 526 -14.68 1.65 -31.09
CA MET A 526 -15.77 1.66 -30.10
C MET A 526 -15.26 2.13 -28.71
N PHE A 527 -14.21 1.50 -28.19
CA PHE A 527 -13.66 1.84 -26.87
C PHE A 527 -13.05 3.26 -26.85
N TYR A 528 -12.35 3.66 -27.91
CA TYR A 528 -11.86 5.04 -28.04
C TYR A 528 -13.00 6.05 -27.98
N LYS A 529 -14.09 5.82 -28.74
CA LYS A 529 -15.24 6.71 -28.70
C LYS A 529 -15.88 6.80 -27.32
N ARG A 530 -16.02 5.67 -26.62
CA ARG A 530 -16.53 5.63 -25.25
C ARG A 530 -15.65 6.40 -24.27
N SER A 531 -14.34 6.29 -24.39
CA SER A 531 -13.39 6.99 -23.51
C SER A 531 -13.52 8.52 -23.54
N LEU A 532 -14.18 9.07 -24.57
CA LEU A 532 -14.42 10.51 -24.69
C LEU A 532 -15.71 10.98 -24.00
N GLY A 533 -16.41 10.10 -23.29
CA GLY A 533 -17.68 10.38 -22.61
C GLY A 533 -17.59 11.37 -21.45
N TYR A 534 -16.40 11.62 -20.88
CA TYR A 534 -16.16 12.62 -19.84
C TYR A 534 -16.73 14.01 -20.21
N LYS A 535 -16.87 14.29 -21.53
CA LYS A 535 -17.41 15.54 -22.08
C LYS A 535 -18.85 15.82 -21.63
N HIS A 536 -19.62 14.79 -21.29
CA HIS A 536 -20.99 14.94 -20.78
C HIS A 536 -21.02 15.65 -19.44
N TYR A 537 -20.05 15.38 -18.56
CA TYR A 537 -20.01 15.96 -17.22
C TYR A 537 -19.54 17.41 -17.16
N TYR A 538 -18.93 17.94 -18.24
CA TYR A 538 -18.37 19.29 -18.20
C TYR A 538 -19.43 20.37 -18.15
N SER A 539 -19.56 21.03 -17.00
CA SER A 539 -20.45 22.18 -16.79
C SER A 539 -19.75 23.48 -17.17
N LYS A 540 -20.26 24.17 -18.19
CA LYS A 540 -19.75 25.49 -18.60
C LYS A 540 -19.99 26.56 -17.52
N GLU A 541 -21.03 26.40 -16.71
CA GLU A 541 -21.39 27.31 -15.62
C GLU A 541 -20.29 27.34 -14.54
N PHE A 542 -19.85 26.15 -14.12
CA PHE A 542 -18.81 26.01 -13.07
C PHE A 542 -17.41 25.87 -13.66
N GLY A 543 -17.30 25.45 -14.92
CA GLY A 543 -16.04 25.14 -15.57
C GLY A 543 -15.34 23.90 -15.00
N THR A 544 -16.09 23.01 -14.38
CA THR A 544 -15.66 21.75 -13.78
C THR A 544 -16.64 20.65 -14.14
N PHE A 545 -16.33 19.39 -13.77
CA PHE A 545 -17.28 18.29 -13.91
C PHE A 545 -18.41 18.41 -12.87
N ARG A 546 -19.61 18.06 -13.31
CA ARG A 546 -20.82 18.09 -12.51
C ARG A 546 -21.62 16.82 -12.72
N PRO A 547 -22.13 16.17 -11.66
CA PRO A 547 -22.96 14.98 -11.80
C PRO A 547 -24.20 15.22 -12.65
N ILE A 548 -24.63 14.18 -13.36
CA ILE A 548 -25.80 14.19 -14.23
C ILE A 548 -26.85 13.25 -13.65
N LEU A 549 -28.09 13.71 -13.56
CA LEU A 549 -29.24 12.93 -13.10
C LEU A 549 -29.73 11.94 -14.19
N PRO A 550 -30.54 10.93 -13.84
CA PRO A 550 -31.07 9.96 -14.81
C PRO A 550 -31.86 10.57 -15.97
N ASP A 551 -32.46 11.74 -15.78
CA ASP A 551 -33.20 12.50 -16.82
C ASP A 551 -32.28 13.31 -17.75
N GLY A 552 -30.97 13.26 -17.54
CA GLY A 552 -29.97 13.99 -18.33
C GLY A 552 -29.69 15.42 -17.89
N THR A 553 -30.32 15.90 -16.83
CA THR A 553 -30.07 17.23 -16.28
C THR A 553 -28.89 17.19 -15.29
N PHE A 554 -28.19 18.32 -15.13
CA PHE A 554 -27.16 18.41 -14.10
C PHE A 554 -27.76 18.44 -12.70
N TYR A 555 -27.12 17.75 -11.77
CA TYR A 555 -27.44 17.77 -10.34
C TYR A 555 -27.40 19.21 -9.79
N SER A 556 -28.44 19.63 -9.03
CA SER A 556 -28.55 20.96 -8.45
C SER A 556 -29.29 20.91 -7.10
N PRO A 557 -28.88 21.70 -6.09
CA PRO A 557 -27.77 22.65 -6.11
C PRO A 557 -26.41 21.95 -6.13
N PHE A 558 -25.37 22.62 -6.67
CA PHE A 558 -24.04 22.05 -6.81
C PHE A 558 -22.96 23.02 -6.32
N ASN A 559 -22.03 22.50 -5.52
CA ASN A 559 -20.84 23.22 -5.07
C ASN A 559 -19.61 22.42 -5.49
N PRO A 560 -18.76 22.90 -6.42
CA PRO A 560 -17.60 22.15 -6.90
C PRO A 560 -16.48 21.98 -5.83
N ARG A 561 -16.58 22.66 -4.70
CA ARG A 561 -15.64 22.53 -3.57
C ARG A 561 -16.19 21.67 -2.43
N GLN A 562 -17.42 21.17 -2.57
CA GLN A 562 -18.00 20.27 -1.57
C GLN A 562 -17.39 18.88 -1.70
N GLY A 563 -17.06 18.29 -0.57
CA GLY A 563 -16.49 16.96 -0.45
C GLY A 563 -14.99 17.05 -0.32
N GLU A 564 -14.54 16.76 0.86
CA GLU A 564 -13.17 16.33 1.16
C GLU A 564 -13.25 14.88 1.58
N ASN A 565 -12.12 14.29 1.87
CA ASN A 565 -12.02 12.90 2.29
C ASN A 565 -13.09 12.55 3.34
N PHE A 566 -13.92 11.53 3.09
CA PHE A 566 -15.03 11.06 3.95
C PHE A 566 -16.23 12.00 4.12
N GLU A 567 -16.26 13.16 3.47
CA GLU A 567 -17.48 13.96 3.41
C GLU A 567 -18.40 13.51 2.26
N PRO A 568 -19.71 13.37 2.48
CA PRO A 568 -20.64 13.03 1.41
C PRO A 568 -20.58 14.06 0.28
N ASN A 569 -20.19 13.62 -0.91
CA ASN A 569 -20.19 14.46 -2.11
C ASN A 569 -20.87 13.76 -3.27
N PRO A 570 -22.01 14.25 -3.74
CA PRO A 570 -22.70 13.60 -4.85
C PRO A 570 -21.83 13.51 -6.10
N GLY A 571 -21.53 12.28 -6.51
CA GLY A 571 -20.84 11.95 -7.74
C GLY A 571 -19.32 11.83 -7.67
N PHE A 572 -18.67 12.13 -6.53
CA PHE A 572 -17.22 12.09 -6.39
C PHE A 572 -16.82 11.27 -5.18
N HIS A 573 -15.91 10.34 -5.38
CA HIS A 573 -15.37 9.48 -4.34
C HIS A 573 -14.11 10.13 -3.74
N GLU A 574 -14.02 10.20 -2.42
CA GLU A 574 -12.86 10.74 -1.67
C GLU A 574 -12.35 12.10 -2.19
N GLY A 575 -13.25 12.97 -2.63
CA GLY A 575 -12.84 14.26 -3.15
C GLY A 575 -13.98 15.08 -3.67
N ASN A 576 -13.65 16.08 -4.44
CA ASN A 576 -14.59 17.04 -5.01
C ASN A 576 -14.39 17.22 -6.52
N SER A 577 -15.20 18.06 -7.13
CA SER A 577 -15.15 18.29 -8.57
C SER A 577 -13.78 18.78 -9.06
N TRP A 578 -13.00 19.49 -8.24
CA TRP A 578 -11.67 19.97 -8.64
C TRP A 578 -10.65 18.82 -8.70
N ASN A 579 -10.72 17.86 -7.78
CA ASN A 579 -9.84 16.68 -7.77
C ASN A 579 -10.06 15.79 -9.00
N TYR A 580 -11.24 15.80 -9.60
CA TYR A 580 -11.59 14.97 -10.75
C TYR A 580 -11.62 15.70 -12.10
N THR A 581 -11.69 17.05 -12.13
CA THR A 581 -11.92 17.78 -13.39
C THR A 581 -10.78 17.65 -14.39
N PHE A 582 -9.54 17.56 -13.94
CA PHE A 582 -8.39 17.37 -14.83
C PHE A 582 -7.96 15.89 -14.96
N TYR A 583 -8.72 14.98 -14.34
CA TYR A 583 -8.46 13.55 -14.39
C TYR A 583 -8.94 12.94 -15.73
N VAL A 584 -8.35 13.45 -16.81
CA VAL A 584 -8.57 13.01 -18.21
C VAL A 584 -7.20 12.93 -18.90
N PRO A 585 -6.28 12.08 -18.41
CA PRO A 585 -4.91 12.03 -18.92
C PRO A 585 -4.84 11.55 -20.38
N HIS A 586 -5.85 10.82 -20.83
CA HIS A 586 -5.95 10.26 -22.19
C HIS A 586 -6.43 11.25 -23.26
N ASP A 587 -7.02 12.40 -22.88
CA ASP A 587 -7.48 13.44 -23.83
C ASP A 587 -7.32 14.87 -23.27
N VAL A 588 -6.11 15.21 -22.82
CA VAL A 588 -5.77 16.52 -22.25
C VAL A 588 -6.09 17.66 -23.21
N TYR A 589 -5.81 17.48 -24.50
CA TYR A 589 -6.13 18.47 -25.52
C TYR A 589 -7.63 18.63 -25.76
N GLY A 590 -8.41 17.54 -25.70
CA GLY A 590 -9.87 17.57 -25.78
C GLY A 590 -10.49 18.30 -24.58
N LEU A 591 -10.01 18.04 -23.37
CA LEU A 591 -10.42 18.75 -22.17
C LEU A 591 -10.08 20.23 -22.26
N ALA A 592 -8.86 20.58 -22.70
CA ALA A 592 -8.48 21.97 -22.90
C ALA A 592 -9.39 22.68 -23.93
N LYS A 593 -9.78 21.99 -24.99
CA LYS A 593 -10.72 22.53 -25.98
C LYS A 593 -12.10 22.81 -25.35
N LEU A 594 -12.61 21.93 -24.47
CA LEU A 594 -13.85 22.17 -23.73
C LEU A 594 -13.76 23.40 -22.83
N MET A 595 -12.62 23.64 -22.22
CA MET A 595 -12.33 24.79 -21.36
C MET A 595 -12.09 26.09 -22.12
N GLY A 596 -12.10 26.08 -23.45
CA GLY A 596 -11.89 27.27 -24.29
C GLY A 596 -10.46 27.44 -24.81
N GLY A 597 -9.64 26.39 -24.76
CA GLY A 597 -8.29 26.31 -25.31
C GLY A 597 -7.16 26.35 -24.27
N LYS A 598 -5.91 26.39 -24.75
CA LYS A 598 -4.69 26.34 -23.92
C LYS A 598 -4.71 27.31 -22.72
N LYS A 599 -4.95 28.60 -22.96
CA LYS A 599 -4.81 29.62 -21.91
C LYS A 599 -5.83 29.45 -20.77
N PRO A 600 -7.14 29.26 -21.02
CA PRO A 600 -8.10 28.92 -19.98
C PRO A 600 -7.75 27.65 -19.21
N PHE A 601 -7.34 26.57 -19.90
CA PHE A 601 -6.93 25.33 -19.25
C PHE A 601 -5.76 25.53 -18.30
N VAL A 602 -4.64 26.11 -18.80
CA VAL A 602 -3.44 26.33 -18.00
C VAL A 602 -3.71 27.24 -16.79
N ASN A 603 -4.48 28.33 -16.99
CA ASN A 603 -4.81 29.23 -15.88
C ASN A 603 -5.68 28.54 -14.82
N LYS A 604 -6.65 27.74 -15.24
CA LYS A 604 -7.51 27.00 -14.32
C LYS A 604 -6.72 25.90 -13.58
N LEU A 605 -5.87 25.16 -14.27
CA LEU A 605 -4.99 24.18 -13.65
C LEU A 605 -4.04 24.83 -12.62
N GLN A 606 -3.46 26.00 -12.96
CA GLN A 606 -2.60 26.74 -12.02
C GLN A 606 -3.39 27.20 -10.79
N MET A 607 -4.64 27.63 -10.98
CA MET A 607 -5.53 28.06 -9.88
C MET A 607 -5.74 26.89 -8.89
N VAL A 608 -5.86 25.64 -9.34
CA VAL A 608 -6.00 24.47 -8.45
C VAL A 608 -4.82 24.38 -7.47
N PHE A 609 -3.59 24.66 -7.94
CA PHE A 609 -2.41 24.70 -7.08
C PHE A 609 -2.34 25.95 -6.20
N ASP A 610 -2.66 27.10 -6.75
CA ASP A 610 -2.52 28.40 -6.07
C ASP A 610 -3.57 28.60 -4.98
N GLU A 611 -4.78 28.05 -5.15
CA GLU A 611 -5.88 28.13 -4.18
C GLU A 611 -5.96 26.93 -3.22
N GLY A 612 -5.00 25.97 -3.31
CA GLY A 612 -4.97 24.81 -2.43
C GLY A 612 -6.10 23.81 -2.67
N LEU A 613 -6.58 23.70 -3.91
CA LEU A 613 -7.59 22.73 -4.33
C LEU A 613 -6.99 21.39 -4.79
N TYR A 614 -5.66 21.35 -4.97
CA TYR A 614 -4.91 20.16 -5.25
C TYR A 614 -4.71 19.36 -3.96
N ASP A 615 -5.07 18.09 -3.98
CA ASP A 615 -4.81 17.16 -2.90
C ASP A 615 -3.62 16.26 -3.24
N PRO A 616 -2.46 16.46 -2.60
CA PRO A 616 -1.29 15.62 -2.85
C PRO A 616 -1.43 14.20 -2.28
N ALA A 617 -2.46 13.95 -1.48
CA ALA A 617 -2.71 12.72 -0.75
C ALA A 617 -3.78 11.85 -1.41
N ASN A 618 -4.30 12.25 -2.57
CA ASN A 618 -5.36 11.51 -3.26
C ASN A 618 -5.04 11.28 -4.75
N GLU A 619 -5.35 10.11 -5.23
CA GLU A 619 -4.95 9.55 -6.52
C GLU A 619 -5.49 10.30 -7.74
N PRO A 620 -6.74 10.78 -7.76
CA PRO A 620 -7.33 11.38 -8.98
C PRO A 620 -6.55 12.56 -9.52
N ASP A 621 -5.90 13.34 -8.67
CA ASP A 621 -5.18 14.55 -9.10
C ASP A 621 -3.65 14.48 -9.03
N ILE A 622 -3.05 13.36 -8.63
CA ILE A 622 -1.59 13.22 -8.49
C ILE A 622 -0.80 13.48 -9.80
N ALA A 623 -1.44 13.31 -10.97
CA ALA A 623 -0.82 13.61 -12.26
C ALA A 623 -0.95 15.08 -12.70
N TYR A 624 -1.71 15.92 -12.00
CA TYR A 624 -2.03 17.28 -12.44
C TYR A 624 -0.81 18.17 -12.69
N ALA A 625 0.21 18.05 -11.86
CA ALA A 625 1.45 18.84 -12.03
C ALA A 625 2.17 18.59 -13.36
N HIS A 626 1.91 17.44 -14.01
CA HIS A 626 2.54 17.05 -15.28
C HIS A 626 1.80 17.57 -16.50
N LEU A 627 0.51 17.93 -16.37
CA LEU A 627 -0.36 18.32 -17.49
C LEU A 627 0.04 19.65 -18.16
N PHE A 628 0.80 20.52 -17.49
CA PHE A 628 1.32 21.74 -18.12
C PHE A 628 2.26 21.44 -19.29
N SER A 629 3.00 20.33 -19.22
CA SER A 629 3.98 19.93 -20.25
C SER A 629 3.34 19.49 -21.58
N TYR A 630 2.02 19.34 -21.65
CA TYR A 630 1.29 19.17 -22.92
C TYR A 630 1.28 20.44 -23.77
N PHE A 631 1.56 21.61 -23.17
CA PHE A 631 1.43 22.90 -23.82
C PHE A 631 2.78 23.63 -23.94
N LYS A 632 3.26 23.74 -25.16
CA LYS A 632 4.52 24.43 -25.46
C LYS A 632 4.62 25.81 -24.77
N GLY A 633 5.69 26.02 -24.00
CA GLY A 633 5.98 27.25 -23.25
C GLY A 633 5.41 27.26 -21.83
N GLU A 634 4.70 26.20 -21.39
CA GLU A 634 4.18 26.06 -20.04
C GLU A 634 4.90 24.97 -19.24
N GLU A 635 5.85 24.26 -19.82
CA GLU A 635 6.57 23.12 -19.26
C GLU A 635 7.32 23.48 -17.96
N TRP A 636 7.71 24.73 -17.83
CA TRP A 636 8.35 25.25 -16.63
C TRP A 636 7.43 25.17 -15.39
N ARG A 637 6.11 25.17 -15.59
CA ARG A 637 5.15 25.01 -14.50
C ARG A 637 5.18 23.60 -13.93
N THR A 638 5.27 22.58 -14.80
CA THR A 638 5.49 21.19 -14.37
C THR A 638 6.74 21.11 -13.50
N GLN A 639 7.87 21.66 -13.95
CA GLN A 639 9.14 21.66 -13.23
C GLN A 639 9.04 22.35 -11.87
N LYS A 640 8.35 23.50 -11.83
CA LYS A 640 8.12 24.26 -10.59
C LYS A 640 7.21 23.53 -9.61
N GLU A 641 6.05 23.06 -10.07
CA GLU A 641 5.05 22.45 -9.17
C GLU A 641 5.51 21.09 -8.64
N THR A 642 6.11 20.24 -9.48
CA THR A 642 6.67 18.95 -9.03
C THR A 642 7.76 19.15 -7.98
N GLN A 643 8.68 20.09 -8.17
CA GLN A 643 9.71 20.39 -7.17
C GLN A 643 9.10 20.93 -5.87
N ARG A 644 8.11 21.86 -5.97
CA ARG A 644 7.44 22.43 -4.82
C ARG A 644 6.74 21.36 -3.99
N LEU A 645 6.10 20.39 -4.65
CA LEU A 645 5.41 19.28 -3.98
C LEU A 645 6.40 18.33 -3.31
N LEU A 646 7.51 17.97 -4.00
CA LEU A 646 8.59 17.18 -3.42
C LEU A 646 9.14 17.85 -2.15
N ASP A 647 9.53 19.10 -2.23
CA ASP A 647 10.15 19.82 -1.11
C ASP A 647 9.20 20.00 0.09
N LYS A 648 7.89 20.13 -0.18
CA LYS A 648 6.90 20.37 0.85
C LYS A 648 6.46 19.09 1.57
N TYR A 649 6.25 18.02 0.84
CA TYR A 649 5.54 16.85 1.34
C TYR A 649 6.40 15.61 1.53
N PHE A 650 7.52 15.48 0.78
CA PHE A 650 8.38 14.31 0.88
C PHE A 650 9.65 14.64 1.67
N THR A 651 9.61 14.36 2.96
CA THR A 651 10.65 14.75 3.91
C THR A 651 11.19 13.54 4.71
N THR A 652 12.25 13.74 5.46
CA THR A 652 12.83 12.69 6.35
C THR A 652 12.13 12.59 7.71
N LYS A 653 10.99 13.24 7.89
CA LYS A 653 10.23 13.20 9.14
C LYS A 653 9.21 12.06 9.13
N PRO A 654 8.68 11.64 10.28
CA PRO A 654 7.59 10.67 10.34
C PRO A 654 6.33 11.09 9.59
N ASP A 655 6.07 12.40 9.44
CA ASP A 655 4.99 12.99 8.63
C ASP A 655 5.41 13.27 7.18
N GLY A 656 6.48 12.63 6.70
CA GLY A 656 7.13 12.93 5.43
C GLY A 656 6.49 12.27 4.19
N ILE A 657 5.22 11.89 4.26
CA ILE A 657 4.35 11.51 3.13
C ILE A 657 3.05 12.30 3.28
N PRO A 658 2.43 12.81 2.19
CA PRO A 658 1.28 13.73 2.28
C PRO A 658 0.00 13.10 2.84
N GLY A 659 -0.20 11.81 2.70
CA GLY A 659 -1.33 11.00 3.16
C GLY A 659 -0.98 9.53 3.09
N ASN A 660 -1.97 8.65 2.95
CA ASN A 660 -1.70 7.22 2.78
C ASN A 660 -0.69 6.99 1.65
N ASP A 661 0.28 6.11 1.88
CA ASP A 661 1.25 5.75 0.82
C ASP A 661 0.60 4.93 -0.31
N ASP A 662 -0.59 4.40 -0.06
CA ASP A 662 -1.42 3.60 -0.97
C ASP A 662 -0.63 2.52 -1.69
N THR A 663 -0.10 1.62 -0.86
CA THR A 663 0.75 0.49 -1.27
C THR A 663 1.91 0.88 -2.18
N GLY A 664 2.48 2.07 -1.96
CA GLY A 664 3.63 2.59 -2.69
C GLY A 664 3.31 3.60 -3.79
N THR A 665 2.05 4.03 -3.95
CA THR A 665 1.65 4.99 -5.00
C THR A 665 2.26 6.37 -4.78
N MET A 666 2.20 6.92 -3.55
CA MET A 666 2.85 8.18 -3.22
C MET A 666 4.37 8.07 -3.30
N SER A 667 4.94 6.96 -2.84
CA SER A 667 6.36 6.66 -2.96
C SER A 667 6.83 6.58 -4.42
N ALA A 668 6.08 5.92 -5.30
CA ALA A 668 6.37 5.86 -6.74
C ALA A 668 6.30 7.24 -7.40
N TRP A 669 5.34 8.09 -6.99
CA TRP A 669 5.26 9.47 -7.45
C TRP A 669 6.55 10.25 -7.11
N ALA A 670 7.03 10.11 -5.87
CA ALA A 670 8.26 10.75 -5.44
C ALA A 670 9.47 10.23 -6.24
N ILE A 671 9.63 8.91 -6.38
CA ILE A 671 10.73 8.29 -7.12
C ILE A 671 10.78 8.83 -8.56
N PHE A 672 9.67 8.77 -9.29
CA PHE A 672 9.63 9.23 -10.68
C PHE A 672 10.02 10.71 -10.81
N ASN A 673 9.46 11.58 -9.98
CA ASN A 673 9.77 12.99 -10.03
C ASN A 673 11.23 13.29 -9.61
N MET A 674 11.81 12.49 -8.70
CA MET A 674 13.20 12.63 -8.29
C MET A 674 14.19 12.14 -9.38
N ILE A 675 13.80 11.15 -10.21
CA ILE A 675 14.64 10.67 -11.30
C ILE A 675 14.47 11.45 -12.62
N GLY A 676 13.40 12.27 -12.75
CA GLY A 676 13.27 13.26 -13.81
C GLY A 676 12.22 12.95 -14.90
N PHE A 677 11.27 12.04 -14.67
CA PHE A 677 10.13 11.81 -15.57
C PHE A 677 8.95 11.16 -14.82
N TYR A 678 7.74 11.20 -15.41
CA TYR A 678 6.53 10.65 -14.79
C TYR A 678 5.56 10.06 -15.84
N PRO A 679 4.94 8.87 -15.59
CA PRO A 679 3.96 8.23 -16.48
C PRO A 679 2.55 8.79 -16.25
N ASP A 680 2.21 9.93 -16.81
CA ASP A 680 0.97 10.66 -16.54
C ASP A 680 -0.30 10.09 -17.21
N CYS A 681 -0.17 9.08 -18.08
CA CYS A 681 -1.31 8.44 -18.75
C CYS A 681 -1.13 6.91 -18.82
N PRO A 682 -1.71 6.13 -17.89
CA PRO A 682 -1.66 4.67 -17.92
C PRO A 682 -2.22 4.08 -19.23
N GLY A 683 -1.55 3.06 -19.76
CA GLY A 683 -1.87 2.46 -21.08
C GLY A 683 -1.24 3.19 -22.27
N LEU A 684 -0.61 4.36 -22.03
CA LEU A 684 0.19 5.05 -23.02
C LEU A 684 1.68 4.93 -22.64
N PRO A 685 2.53 4.30 -23.48
CA PRO A 685 3.94 4.06 -23.14
C PRO A 685 4.79 5.33 -23.30
N GLU A 686 4.45 6.38 -22.58
CA GLU A 686 5.10 7.69 -22.59
C GLU A 686 5.29 8.22 -21.18
N TYR A 687 6.25 9.14 -21.04
CA TYR A 687 6.56 9.85 -19.80
C TYR A 687 6.68 11.33 -20.05
N THR A 688 6.18 12.15 -19.13
CA THR A 688 6.46 13.59 -19.08
C THR A 688 7.77 13.84 -18.35
N LEU A 689 8.68 14.61 -18.96
CA LEU A 689 9.95 14.97 -18.35
C LEU A 689 9.76 16.00 -17.24
N THR A 690 10.40 15.72 -16.09
CA THR A 690 10.48 16.61 -14.93
C THR A 690 11.95 16.96 -14.63
N THR A 691 12.21 17.75 -13.61
CA THR A 691 13.59 18.10 -13.25
C THR A 691 14.17 17.07 -12.29
N PRO A 692 15.23 16.33 -12.68
CA PRO A 692 15.85 15.37 -11.77
C PRO A 692 16.46 16.06 -10.55
N VAL A 693 16.36 15.39 -9.40
CA VAL A 693 16.93 15.86 -8.12
C VAL A 693 18.42 15.57 -8.03
N PHE A 694 18.85 14.45 -8.60
CA PHE A 694 20.22 13.95 -8.51
C PHE A 694 21.07 14.36 -9.73
N ASN A 695 22.38 14.41 -9.52
CA ASN A 695 23.34 14.67 -10.62
C ASN A 695 23.42 13.48 -11.57
N LYS A 696 23.27 12.27 -11.05
CA LYS A 696 23.22 11.06 -11.85
C LYS A 696 22.30 10.03 -11.21
N VAL A 697 21.51 9.38 -12.04
CA VAL A 697 20.70 8.21 -11.71
C VAL A 697 21.08 7.10 -12.67
N THR A 698 21.37 5.91 -12.15
CA THR A 698 21.60 4.72 -12.96
C THR A 698 20.53 3.69 -12.63
N ILE A 699 19.72 3.30 -13.62
CA ILE A 699 18.72 2.25 -13.53
C ILE A 699 19.28 1.00 -14.22
N ARG A 700 19.44 -0.09 -13.49
CA ARG A 700 19.82 -1.39 -14.04
C ARG A 700 18.63 -1.99 -14.77
N LEU A 701 18.76 -2.23 -16.07
CA LEU A 701 17.75 -2.84 -16.92
C LEU A 701 17.98 -4.35 -17.00
N ASP A 702 16.89 -5.13 -16.93
CA ASP A 702 16.99 -6.59 -17.04
C ASP A 702 17.19 -7.00 -18.52
N PRO A 703 18.31 -7.67 -18.87
CA PRO A 703 18.63 -8.05 -20.25
C PRO A 703 17.66 -9.08 -20.86
N LYS A 704 16.82 -9.73 -20.06
CA LYS A 704 15.73 -10.59 -20.56
C LYS A 704 14.66 -9.76 -21.29
N TRP A 705 14.44 -8.53 -20.85
CA TRP A 705 13.35 -7.67 -21.31
C TRP A 705 13.82 -6.46 -22.13
N TYR A 706 15.02 -5.96 -21.82
CA TYR A 706 15.59 -4.75 -22.42
C TYR A 706 16.90 -5.06 -23.14
N LYS A 707 17.13 -4.36 -24.22
CA LYS A 707 18.35 -4.52 -25.02
C LYS A 707 19.59 -3.96 -24.32
N GLU A 708 19.40 -2.83 -23.64
CA GLU A 708 20.47 -2.16 -22.91
C GLU A 708 20.51 -2.70 -21.47
N ASN A 709 21.68 -2.70 -20.84
CA ASN A 709 21.85 -3.19 -19.47
C ASN A 709 21.57 -2.13 -18.41
N GLU A 710 21.61 -0.86 -18.82
CA GLU A 710 21.37 0.27 -17.93
C GLU A 710 20.82 1.48 -18.69
N LEU A 711 20.07 2.31 -17.97
CA LEU A 711 19.67 3.65 -18.36
C LEU A 711 20.34 4.63 -17.41
N VAL A 712 21.09 5.59 -17.96
CA VAL A 712 21.77 6.65 -17.19
C VAL A 712 21.08 7.98 -17.42
N ILE A 713 20.67 8.63 -16.33
CA ILE A 713 20.10 9.99 -16.35
C ILE A 713 21.08 10.90 -15.64
N GLU A 714 21.45 12.01 -16.28
CA GLU A 714 22.41 12.98 -15.74
C GLU A 714 21.86 14.39 -15.73
N SER A 715 22.26 15.17 -14.74
CA SER A 715 21.99 16.59 -14.67
C SER A 715 23.19 17.39 -14.14
N ASN A 716 23.26 18.65 -14.52
CA ASN A 716 24.22 19.63 -13.98
C ASN A 716 23.66 20.35 -12.75
N ARG A 717 22.72 19.72 -12.01
CA ARG A 717 22.08 20.33 -10.85
C ARG A 717 23.09 20.68 -9.76
N THR A 718 23.05 21.92 -9.27
CA THR A 718 23.93 22.44 -8.22
C THR A 718 23.18 22.80 -6.93
N GLY A 719 21.85 22.96 -7.01
CA GLY A 719 21.00 23.32 -5.88
C GLY A 719 19.55 23.51 -6.31
N SER A 720 18.72 24.02 -5.39
CA SER A 720 17.30 24.28 -5.66
C SER A 720 17.06 25.38 -6.71
N GLU A 721 18.01 26.30 -6.87
CA GLU A 721 17.97 27.38 -7.88
C GLU A 721 18.17 26.86 -9.30
N THR A 722 18.81 25.70 -9.48
CA THR A 722 19.02 25.06 -10.79
C THR A 722 17.82 24.17 -11.10
N LEU A 723 16.69 24.79 -11.41
CA LEU A 723 15.40 24.09 -11.48
C LEU A 723 14.92 23.86 -12.92
N TYR A 724 15.13 24.83 -13.81
CA TYR A 724 14.47 24.80 -15.11
C TYR A 724 15.30 24.10 -16.18
N ILE A 725 14.65 23.25 -16.96
CA ILE A 725 15.28 22.55 -18.09
C ILE A 725 15.57 23.56 -19.19
N ASN A 726 16.85 23.76 -19.48
CA ASN A 726 17.34 24.55 -20.60
C ASN A 726 17.42 23.71 -21.88
N LYS A 727 17.89 22.44 -21.73
CA LYS A 727 18.11 21.53 -22.85
C LYS A 727 18.07 20.09 -22.36
N VAL A 728 17.57 19.21 -23.21
CA VAL A 728 17.66 17.74 -23.00
C VAL A 728 18.45 17.12 -24.15
N LEU A 729 19.30 16.16 -23.83
CA LEU A 729 20.00 15.35 -24.83
C LEU A 729 19.64 13.87 -24.57
N LEU A 730 19.37 13.15 -25.65
CA LEU A 730 19.25 11.69 -25.64
C LEU A 730 20.40 11.14 -26.49
N ASP A 731 21.29 10.36 -25.89
CA ASP A 731 22.53 9.85 -26.50
C ASP A 731 23.38 10.95 -27.18
N GLY A 732 23.51 12.09 -26.52
CA GLY A 732 24.26 13.25 -27.02
C GLY A 732 23.56 14.06 -28.12
N LYS A 733 22.40 13.62 -28.61
CA LYS A 733 21.60 14.34 -29.60
C LYS A 733 20.54 15.20 -28.91
N LYS A 734 20.30 16.41 -29.44
CA LYS A 734 19.28 17.31 -28.90
C LYS A 734 17.90 16.68 -28.97
N PHE A 735 17.24 16.57 -27.82
CA PHE A 735 15.87 16.12 -27.68
C PHE A 735 14.97 17.33 -27.44
N ASN A 736 14.07 17.61 -28.38
CA ASN A 736 13.30 18.87 -28.41
C ASN A 736 11.86 18.69 -27.89
N LYS A 737 11.59 17.61 -27.14
CA LYS A 737 10.29 17.28 -26.58
C LYS A 737 10.39 17.28 -25.05
N TYR A 738 9.28 17.52 -24.38
CA TYR A 738 9.12 17.31 -22.93
C TYR A 738 8.33 16.04 -22.57
N ARG A 739 8.12 15.19 -23.59
CA ARG A 739 7.55 13.84 -23.44
C ARG A 739 8.43 12.86 -24.19
N ILE A 740 8.74 11.75 -23.56
CA ILE A 740 9.58 10.68 -24.10
C ILE A 740 8.80 9.36 -24.08
N THR A 741 8.90 8.58 -25.15
CA THR A 741 8.30 7.24 -25.18
C THR A 741 9.12 6.25 -24.34
N HIS A 742 8.48 5.19 -23.86
CA HIS A 742 9.20 4.11 -23.17
C HIS A 742 10.30 3.50 -24.05
N ASP A 743 10.00 3.29 -25.33
CA ASP A 743 10.97 2.78 -26.30
C ASP A 743 12.17 3.70 -26.48
N GLU A 744 11.96 5.02 -26.65
CA GLU A 744 13.05 6.01 -26.70
C GLU A 744 13.89 5.98 -25.41
N LEU A 745 13.25 5.80 -24.25
CA LEU A 745 13.91 5.81 -22.94
C LEU A 745 14.78 4.57 -22.73
N VAL A 746 14.25 3.36 -22.95
CA VAL A 746 14.96 2.10 -22.66
C VAL A 746 15.95 1.66 -23.74
N HIS A 747 15.83 2.19 -24.95
CA HIS A 747 16.83 2.02 -26.01
C HIS A 747 17.88 3.15 -26.04
N GLY A 748 17.57 4.29 -25.39
CA GLY A 748 18.53 5.34 -25.11
C GLY A 748 19.39 4.96 -23.92
N LYS A 749 20.73 5.08 -24.07
CA LYS A 749 21.66 4.76 -22.98
C LYS A 749 21.79 5.90 -21.98
N ARG A 750 21.58 7.13 -22.44
CA ARG A 750 21.91 8.33 -21.65
C ARG A 750 20.95 9.48 -21.93
N LEU A 751 20.22 9.89 -20.90
CA LEU A 751 19.38 11.07 -20.90
C LEU A 751 20.06 12.17 -20.07
N ILE A 752 20.36 13.32 -20.69
CA ILE A 752 21.11 14.41 -20.05
C ILE A 752 20.24 15.66 -19.98
N PHE A 753 20.10 16.20 -18.80
CA PHE A 753 19.41 17.44 -18.50
C PHE A 753 20.43 18.56 -18.25
N ASP A 754 20.44 19.57 -19.13
CA ASP A 754 21.11 20.83 -18.89
C ASP A 754 20.09 21.79 -18.23
N LEU A 755 20.33 22.13 -16.98
CA LEU A 755 19.43 22.92 -16.13
C LEU A 755 19.96 24.34 -15.96
N LYS A 756 19.05 25.31 -15.70
CA LYS A 756 19.34 26.71 -15.42
C LYS A 756 18.52 27.26 -14.26
#